data_00b3c0a4f31aeca217d285b97816dba4
#
_entry.id   00b3c0a4f31aeca217d285b97816dba4
#
_cell.length_a   1.000
_cell.length_b   1.000
_cell.length_c   1.000
_cell.angle_alpha   90.00
_cell.angle_beta   90.00
_cell.angle_gamma   90.00
#
_symmetry.space_group_name_H-M   'P 1'
#
loop_
_entity.id
_entity.type
_entity.pdbx_description
1 polymer ?
#
loop_
_entity_poly.entity_id
_entity_poly.type
_entity_poly.pdbx_seq_one_letter_code
_entity_poly.pdbx_strand_id
1 'polypeptide(L)'
;MNKSGLLAISLLAIALSCSKKDEQPANDGPPEENRFTTTVLTKPGELDEPMVIDFLPGNKVLWVERKGKLKRFDGSTGEVKTIADIPVNTKYTSKEGEVREAEEGLMGLTVHPDFEKNHWIYMYYADPAEAQHVLARWELHGDSLYEHTKKIVLKVPTQRETCCHTGGGMTWDSEGNLFLTVGNNTGNPVAGTSGLDERPGRSSWDDQRGSGNTNDLRGKILRIHPEDDGSYSIPDGNLFPVGTEKTRPEIYTMGHRNPWRVSIDSKTKYIYWGEVGPDASKDSIIGPRGYDEFNQAKAPGFFGWPYFVADNKPYSHFNYETNDPGKFFDPANPVNESPNNTGLTKLPPPVKAFIYYPYSTSEEFPLVGSSGRSATGGPVFRKADFEGAVRPWPSYFEGKWLITEFMRGWIMAVTMDANGDYQSMERILPNENFSSAIDMKFNPDGDLYVLEYGSAWFRGNDNAQIVRIQYNGGNRTAVVKASADHLAAAIPMTVKLSSEGTIDYDTYDKDKLKYEWVVKSDNGYNQTLTEPNPTVTLDKAGVYSVTLTVTDTKGASNSQSLELKAGNEPPVANIELTKGNKTFFFAKSPIEYKIDVSDKEDGSLADGTITADEVSVNFDYAPEGFDLIEIASTRASTDEWTEFNSGLRLINNSDCRSCHMNDKKSVGPAYLDVAAKYKNDPSAPEKLATKIIQGGGGVWGDHAMAAHPSISQQNAATMVSYILGLASKKPTGKKPALSGTFVPEVPEGDNGRGGYLLRVAYKDKGTEHLGSLTSEKIIALRNPSLDPERADIQKGTVLMTTPTRSFSMVGNESYLGYKALDFSGIKQIEFLVQAQPRTGATGGVIEVHLDSPTGPLIGQTEQIVPKDVDFRSITGGGNNNNNRNRNAQQRRRQGGGGGAAGFDFSMLRRLMSINVKAPLTATDGIHDVYFVFRNPAAKENQTIVSAVEITFQK
;
A
#
# COMPACT_ATOMS: atom_id res chain seq x y z
N MET A 1 -9.14 98.89 -3.86
CA MET A 1 -8.83 98.73 -5.28
C MET A 1 -7.68 97.74 -5.36
N ASN A 2 -7.96 96.52 -5.90
CA ASN A 2 -7.11 95.62 -6.71
C ASN A 2 -5.58 95.50 -6.45
N LYS A 3 -4.96 94.40 -6.29
CA LYS A 3 -4.85 93.20 -7.19
C LYS A 3 -4.06 92.06 -6.49
N SER A 4 -4.61 90.92 -6.61
CA SER A 4 -4.07 89.54 -6.72
C SER A 4 -2.58 89.37 -6.98
N GLY A 5 -1.93 88.52 -6.20
CA GLY A 5 -0.66 87.88 -6.49
C GLY A 5 -0.71 86.38 -6.09
N LEU A 6 -0.81 85.52 -7.09
CA LEU A 6 -0.78 84.05 -6.92
C LEU A 6 0.63 83.61 -6.56
N LEU A 7 0.79 82.87 -5.43
CA LEU A 7 1.99 82.08 -5.12
C LEU A 7 1.69 80.61 -5.42
N ALA A 8 2.36 80.02 -6.40
CA ALA A 8 2.28 78.63 -6.76
C ALA A 8 3.16 77.85 -5.79
N ILE A 9 2.55 76.97 -4.96
CA ILE A 9 3.25 75.92 -4.16
C ILE A 9 3.22 74.67 -4.96
N SER A 10 4.39 74.21 -5.43
CA SER A 10 4.60 72.89 -6.01
C SER A 10 4.57 71.86 -4.97
N LEU A 11 3.49 71.08 -4.90
CA LEU A 11 3.47 69.82 -4.09
C LEU A 11 4.18 68.70 -4.86
N LEU A 12 5.28 68.25 -4.36
CA LEU A 12 5.98 67.04 -4.76
C LEU A 12 5.20 65.85 -4.20
N ALA A 13 4.38 65.21 -5.02
CA ALA A 13 3.72 63.94 -4.66
C ALA A 13 4.75 62.81 -4.73
N ILE A 14 5.22 62.31 -3.60
CA ILE A 14 5.94 61.08 -3.49
C ILE A 14 4.90 59.94 -3.66
N ALA A 15 4.88 59.32 -4.84
CA ALA A 15 4.13 58.10 -5.05
C ALA A 15 4.81 56.96 -4.31
N LEU A 16 4.33 56.59 -3.11
CA LEU A 16 4.58 55.29 -2.53
C LEU A 16 3.85 54.25 -3.42
N SER A 17 4.59 53.60 -4.27
CA SER A 17 4.13 52.38 -4.94
C SER A 17 4.05 51.27 -3.88
N CYS A 18 2.87 51.11 -3.25
CA CYS A 18 2.51 49.84 -2.63
C CYS A 18 2.42 48.82 -3.74
N SER A 19 3.41 47.92 -3.81
CA SER A 19 3.25 46.69 -4.54
C SER A 19 2.09 45.93 -3.91
N LYS A 20 0.94 45.92 -4.57
CA LYS A 20 -0.09 44.96 -4.26
C LYS A 20 0.57 43.58 -4.39
N LYS A 21 0.69 42.86 -3.25
CA LYS A 21 0.78 41.41 -3.31
C LYS A 21 -0.42 40.95 -4.12
N ASP A 22 -0.17 40.22 -5.17
CA ASP A 22 -1.21 39.46 -5.88
C ASP A 22 -1.75 38.41 -4.88
N GLU A 23 -2.70 38.83 -4.04
CA GLU A 23 -3.58 37.91 -3.33
C GLU A 23 -4.51 37.33 -4.40
N GLN A 24 -4.22 36.10 -4.85
CA GLN A 24 -5.23 35.28 -5.51
C GLN A 24 -6.48 35.25 -4.61
N PRO A 25 -7.69 35.34 -5.17
CA PRO A 25 -8.91 35.19 -4.38
C PRO A 25 -8.84 33.86 -3.67
N ALA A 26 -9.14 33.85 -2.38
CA ALA A 26 -9.20 32.65 -1.56
C ALA A 26 -10.13 31.63 -2.26
N ASN A 27 -9.55 30.61 -2.86
CA ASN A 27 -10.30 29.51 -3.42
C ASN A 27 -10.68 28.64 -2.21
N ASP A 28 -11.91 28.73 -1.71
CA ASP A 28 -12.41 27.95 -0.57
C ASP A 28 -12.62 26.45 -0.90
N GLY A 29 -12.25 26.03 -2.10
CA GLY A 29 -12.31 24.65 -2.57
C GLY A 29 -11.02 23.87 -2.32
N PRO A 30 -11.05 22.51 -2.59
CA PRO A 30 -9.86 21.68 -2.49
C PRO A 30 -8.76 22.22 -3.41
N PRO A 31 -7.49 22.29 -2.92
CA PRO A 31 -6.37 22.71 -3.76
C PRO A 31 -6.15 21.71 -4.89
N GLU A 32 -5.69 22.23 -6.03
CA GLU A 32 -5.26 21.38 -7.14
C GLU A 32 -4.11 20.46 -6.68
N GLU A 33 -4.14 19.19 -7.09
CA GLU A 33 -3.12 18.19 -6.71
C GLU A 33 -1.69 18.62 -7.08
N ASN A 34 -1.54 19.27 -8.23
CA ASN A 34 -0.26 19.80 -8.71
C ASN A 34 0.31 20.98 -7.88
N ARG A 35 -0.39 21.39 -6.82
CA ARG A 35 0.13 22.33 -5.82
C ARG A 35 0.95 21.62 -4.74
N PHE A 36 0.89 20.30 -4.68
CA PHE A 36 1.70 19.53 -3.77
C PHE A 36 2.91 18.96 -4.49
N THR A 37 4.06 19.00 -3.84
CA THR A 37 5.29 18.37 -4.30
C THR A 37 5.73 17.36 -3.27
N THR A 38 5.81 16.10 -3.68
CA THR A 38 6.27 14.98 -2.86
C THR A 38 7.75 14.74 -3.14
N THR A 39 8.58 14.70 -2.10
CA THR A 39 10.03 14.50 -2.20
C THR A 39 10.48 13.45 -1.21
N VAL A 40 11.13 12.39 -1.68
CA VAL A 40 11.83 11.42 -0.82
C VAL A 40 13.17 12.04 -0.39
N LEU A 41 13.41 12.08 0.92
CA LEU A 41 14.58 12.75 1.49
C LEU A 41 15.76 11.81 1.78
N THR A 42 15.50 10.53 1.92
CA THR A 42 16.47 9.52 2.34
C THR A 42 16.71 8.47 1.26
N LYS A 43 17.86 7.83 1.30
CA LYS A 43 18.23 6.76 0.35
C LYS A 43 17.77 5.39 0.86
N PRO A 44 17.57 4.40 -0.03
CA PRO A 44 17.33 3.03 0.37
C PRO A 44 18.39 2.52 1.36
N GLY A 45 17.95 1.88 2.45
CA GLY A 45 18.83 1.34 3.50
C GLY A 45 19.33 2.34 4.54
N GLU A 46 19.02 3.63 4.44
CA GLU A 46 19.36 4.61 5.47
C GLU A 46 18.48 4.51 6.72
N LEU A 47 17.28 3.94 6.61
CA LEU A 47 16.37 3.65 7.72
C LEU A 47 16.23 2.14 7.92
N ASP A 48 16.18 1.72 9.21
CA ASP A 48 15.95 0.32 9.60
C ASP A 48 14.86 0.26 10.68
N GLU A 49 13.65 -0.16 10.32
CA GLU A 49 12.50 -0.21 11.23
C GLU A 49 12.21 1.13 11.93
N PRO A 50 12.03 2.23 11.17
CA PRO A 50 11.79 3.55 11.76
C PRO A 50 10.41 3.60 12.44
N MET A 51 10.33 4.30 13.59
CA MET A 51 9.12 4.31 14.40
C MET A 51 8.45 5.68 14.49
N VAL A 52 9.19 6.73 14.77
CA VAL A 52 8.66 8.08 15.05
C VAL A 52 9.61 9.13 14.50
N ILE A 53 9.05 10.21 13.95
CA ILE A 53 9.80 11.43 13.58
C ILE A 53 9.48 12.59 14.51
N ASP A 54 10.47 13.49 14.68
CA ASP A 54 10.26 14.83 15.24
C ASP A 54 11.27 15.81 14.64
N PHE A 55 11.17 17.09 14.95
CA PHE A 55 11.98 18.13 14.32
C PHE A 55 12.86 18.86 15.31
N LEU A 56 14.09 19.15 14.88
CA LEU A 56 15.01 20.04 15.56
C LEU A 56 15.09 21.37 14.78
N PRO A 57 15.51 22.45 15.45
CA PRO A 57 15.77 23.72 14.78
C PRO A 57 16.74 23.58 13.61
N GLY A 58 16.53 24.37 12.53
CA GLY A 58 17.44 24.41 11.38
C GLY A 58 17.17 23.31 10.34
N ASN A 59 15.91 22.95 10.10
CA ASN A 59 15.49 21.99 9.06
C ASN A 59 16.10 20.59 9.24
N LYS A 60 16.19 20.12 10.49
CA LYS A 60 16.69 18.79 10.82
C LYS A 60 15.55 17.89 11.26
N VAL A 61 15.52 16.67 10.69
CA VAL A 61 14.55 15.63 11.04
C VAL A 61 15.23 14.63 11.96
N LEU A 62 14.63 14.37 13.11
CA LEU A 62 15.09 13.39 14.09
C LEU A 62 14.14 12.19 14.04
N TRP A 63 14.66 10.95 14.07
CA TRP A 63 13.82 9.76 14.19
C TRP A 63 14.47 8.68 15.04
N VAL A 64 13.64 7.77 15.49
CA VAL A 64 14.09 6.57 16.20
C VAL A 64 13.76 5.31 15.40
N GLU A 65 14.64 4.32 15.54
CA GLU A 65 14.47 2.98 14.97
C GLU A 65 14.20 1.97 16.11
N ARG A 66 13.30 1.01 15.87
CA ARG A 66 12.85 0.06 16.91
C ARG A 66 13.99 -0.61 17.68
N LYS A 67 15.09 -0.92 17.01
CA LYS A 67 16.27 -1.59 17.58
C LYS A 67 17.16 -0.68 18.44
N GLY A 68 16.76 0.58 18.65
CA GLY A 68 17.41 1.49 19.61
C GLY A 68 18.17 2.65 19.00
N LYS A 69 18.30 2.76 17.67
CA LYS A 69 19.03 3.89 17.07
C LYS A 69 18.22 5.17 17.09
N LEU A 70 18.89 6.25 17.46
CA LEU A 70 18.45 7.63 17.26
C LEU A 70 19.24 8.20 16.09
N LYS A 71 18.56 8.70 15.07
CA LYS A 71 19.18 9.24 13.85
C LYS A 71 18.65 10.62 13.48
N ARG A 72 19.43 11.34 12.69
CA ARG A 72 19.13 12.69 12.19
C ARG A 72 19.38 12.79 10.69
N PHE A 73 18.46 13.42 9.99
CA PHE A 73 18.66 13.94 8.64
C PHE A 73 18.86 15.45 8.69
N ASP A 74 19.82 15.98 7.95
CA ASP A 74 20.07 17.41 7.81
C ASP A 74 19.57 17.89 6.43
N GLY A 75 18.49 18.66 6.41
CA GLY A 75 17.87 19.15 5.19
C GLY A 75 18.75 20.11 4.36
N SER A 76 19.82 20.67 4.95
CA SER A 76 20.75 21.56 4.26
C SER A 76 21.86 20.81 3.51
N THR A 77 22.24 19.62 3.98
CA THR A 77 23.35 18.82 3.40
C THR A 77 22.88 17.52 2.77
N GLY A 78 21.68 17.04 3.09
CA GLY A 78 21.17 15.72 2.74
C GLY A 78 21.82 14.58 3.53
N GLU A 79 22.60 14.90 4.61
CA GLU A 79 23.33 13.90 5.39
C GLU A 79 22.40 13.19 6.40
N VAL A 80 22.50 11.86 6.44
CA VAL A 80 21.92 11.01 7.48
C VAL A 80 23.02 10.61 8.47
N LYS A 81 22.78 10.81 9.78
CA LYS A 81 23.72 10.48 10.85
C LYS A 81 23.07 9.74 12.00
N THR A 82 23.72 8.68 12.48
CA THR A 82 23.34 8.04 13.75
C THR A 82 23.90 8.87 14.92
N ILE A 83 22.99 9.29 15.81
CA ILE A 83 23.29 10.12 17.00
C ILE A 83 23.63 9.25 18.21
N ALA A 84 22.83 8.20 18.43
CA ALA A 84 22.99 7.30 19.58
C ALA A 84 22.43 5.91 19.28
N ASP A 85 22.84 4.94 20.10
CA ASP A 85 22.29 3.58 20.12
C ASP A 85 21.83 3.29 21.56
N ILE A 86 20.52 3.29 21.78
CA ILE A 86 19.89 3.12 23.10
C ILE A 86 19.67 1.62 23.32
N PRO A 87 20.21 1.03 24.39
CA PRO A 87 19.94 -0.37 24.71
C PRO A 87 18.45 -0.63 24.98
N VAL A 88 17.84 -1.53 24.19
CA VAL A 88 16.41 -1.86 24.28
C VAL A 88 16.19 -3.36 24.21
N ASN A 89 15.05 -3.82 24.76
CA ASN A 89 14.55 -5.17 24.49
C ASN A 89 13.66 -5.18 23.26
N THR A 90 13.85 -6.17 22.38
CA THR A 90 13.00 -6.37 21.18
C THR A 90 12.36 -7.75 21.16
N LYS A 91 12.41 -8.51 22.27
CA LYS A 91 12.06 -9.93 22.29
C LYS A 91 11.15 -10.30 23.45
N TYR A 92 10.36 -11.35 23.26
CA TYR A 92 9.62 -12.01 24.33
C TYR A 92 9.92 -13.52 24.33
N THR A 93 9.64 -14.20 25.44
CA THR A 93 9.79 -15.65 25.56
C THR A 93 8.41 -16.26 25.73
N SER A 94 7.96 -17.06 24.75
CA SER A 94 6.66 -17.73 24.81
C SER A 94 6.60 -18.74 25.95
N LYS A 95 5.39 -19.19 26.31
CA LYS A 95 5.20 -20.23 27.35
C LYS A 95 5.92 -21.54 27.02
N GLU A 96 6.14 -21.82 25.75
CA GLU A 96 6.88 -22.99 25.26
C GLU A 96 8.42 -22.80 25.37
N GLY A 97 8.87 -21.62 25.85
CA GLY A 97 10.29 -21.28 26.01
C GLY A 97 10.97 -20.77 24.73
N GLU A 98 10.21 -20.50 23.66
CA GLU A 98 10.76 -19.94 22.44
C GLU A 98 10.95 -18.43 22.56
N VAL A 99 12.15 -17.94 22.21
CA VAL A 99 12.45 -16.51 22.10
C VAL A 99 12.02 -16.03 20.72
N ARG A 100 11.20 -14.97 20.68
CA ARG A 100 10.62 -14.41 19.45
C ARG A 100 10.76 -12.90 19.43
N GLU A 101 10.74 -12.30 18.23
CA GLU A 101 10.64 -10.86 18.09
C GLU A 101 9.30 -10.34 18.63
N ALA A 102 9.37 -9.19 19.30
CA ALA A 102 8.25 -8.46 19.84
C ALA A 102 8.09 -7.10 19.15
N GLU A 103 6.94 -6.46 19.34
CA GLU A 103 6.73 -5.06 18.96
C GLU A 103 7.59 -4.10 19.81
N GLU A 104 8.08 -4.55 20.94
CA GLU A 104 8.93 -3.78 21.86
C GLU A 104 10.23 -3.28 21.20
N GLY A 105 10.78 -2.21 21.77
CA GLY A 105 12.00 -1.55 21.31
C GLY A 105 12.03 -0.09 21.70
N LEU A 106 12.64 0.75 20.87
CA LEU A 106 12.59 2.20 20.98
C LEU A 106 11.39 2.70 20.15
N MET A 107 10.27 3.00 20.84
CA MET A 107 8.96 3.17 20.21
C MET A 107 8.46 4.61 20.17
N GLY A 108 9.03 5.49 20.98
CA GLY A 108 8.56 6.86 21.09
C GLY A 108 9.70 7.87 21.12
N LEU A 109 9.47 9.03 20.52
CA LEU A 109 10.36 10.18 20.52
C LEU A 109 9.52 11.45 20.53
N THR A 110 9.92 12.43 21.31
CA THR A 110 9.44 13.80 21.14
C THR A 110 10.49 14.80 21.60
N VAL A 111 10.59 15.91 20.90
CA VAL A 111 11.42 17.05 21.24
C VAL A 111 10.62 17.96 22.17
N HIS A 112 11.25 18.47 23.22
CA HIS A 112 10.59 19.39 24.14
C HIS A 112 10.23 20.70 23.44
N PRO A 113 9.07 21.32 23.69
CA PRO A 113 8.69 22.59 23.06
C PRO A 113 9.72 23.73 23.25
N ASP A 114 10.38 23.79 24.38
CA ASP A 114 11.45 24.73 24.66
C ASP A 114 12.87 24.20 24.39
N PHE A 115 13.02 23.32 23.40
CA PHE A 115 14.29 22.66 23.05
C PHE A 115 15.46 23.64 22.87
N GLU A 116 15.24 24.78 22.28
CA GLU A 116 16.30 25.80 22.10
C GLU A 116 16.89 26.30 23.41
N LYS A 117 16.17 26.19 24.54
CA LYS A 117 16.62 26.61 25.87
C LYS A 117 17.20 25.44 26.67
N ASN A 118 16.54 24.27 26.61
CA ASN A 118 16.84 23.17 27.53
C ASN A 118 17.50 21.95 26.82
N HIS A 119 17.45 21.88 25.51
CA HIS A 119 17.99 20.80 24.71
C HIS A 119 17.40 19.42 25.04
N TRP A 120 16.19 19.34 25.57
CA TRP A 120 15.59 18.10 26.03
C TRP A 120 14.87 17.36 24.92
N ILE A 121 15.13 16.04 24.86
CA ILE A 121 14.35 15.07 24.09
C ILE A 121 13.85 13.98 25.02
N TYR A 122 12.67 13.45 24.73
CA TYR A 122 12.06 12.36 25.48
C TYR A 122 11.95 11.14 24.58
N MET A 123 12.32 9.97 25.12
CA MET A 123 12.19 8.71 24.42
C MET A 123 11.45 7.69 25.28
N TYR A 124 10.58 6.88 24.64
CA TYR A 124 9.84 5.79 25.26
C TYR A 124 10.32 4.46 24.68
N TYR A 125 10.79 3.57 25.54
CA TYR A 125 11.47 2.35 25.12
C TYR A 125 11.25 1.18 26.08
N ALA A 126 11.41 -0.06 25.58
CA ALA A 126 11.41 -1.28 26.37
C ALA A 126 12.75 -1.47 27.11
N ASP A 127 12.72 -1.55 28.43
CA ASP A 127 13.91 -1.75 29.26
C ASP A 127 14.59 -3.08 28.90
N PRO A 128 15.93 -3.09 28.64
CA PRO A 128 16.62 -4.32 28.26
C PRO A 128 16.70 -5.38 29.37
N ALA A 129 16.66 -4.95 30.64
CA ALA A 129 16.85 -5.82 31.80
C ALA A 129 15.54 -6.26 32.46
N GLU A 130 14.58 -5.35 32.59
CA GLU A 130 13.33 -5.59 33.31
C GLU A 130 12.12 -5.57 32.37
N ALA A 131 11.07 -6.33 32.71
CA ALA A 131 9.83 -6.30 31.95
C ALA A 131 9.04 -5.03 32.27
N GLN A 132 9.46 -3.93 31.69
CA GLN A 132 8.85 -2.60 31.79
C GLN A 132 9.16 -1.75 30.56
N HIS A 133 8.29 -0.79 30.31
CA HIS A 133 8.61 0.32 29.41
C HIS A 133 9.01 1.56 30.21
N VAL A 134 9.91 2.35 29.66
CA VAL A 134 10.50 3.51 30.32
C VAL A 134 10.32 4.75 29.46
N LEU A 135 9.74 5.79 30.04
CA LEU A 135 9.84 7.14 29.51
C LEU A 135 11.02 7.84 30.21
N ALA A 136 11.99 8.28 29.43
CA ALA A 136 13.14 9.00 29.95
C ALA A 136 13.46 10.22 29.08
N ARG A 137 14.17 11.18 29.70
CA ARG A 137 14.62 12.44 29.10
C ARG A 137 16.14 12.46 29.02
N TRP A 138 16.66 13.04 27.93
CA TRP A 138 18.10 13.34 27.76
C TRP A 138 18.29 14.76 27.22
N GLU A 139 19.53 15.26 27.33
CA GLU A 139 19.96 16.44 26.60
C GLU A 139 20.63 16.03 25.28
N LEU A 140 20.24 16.73 24.21
CA LEU A 140 20.81 16.59 22.86
C LEU A 140 21.45 17.93 22.45
N HIS A 141 22.78 17.96 22.35
CA HIS A 141 23.52 19.13 21.88
C HIS A 141 24.17 18.86 20.53
N GLY A 142 23.68 19.48 19.47
CA GLY A 142 24.09 19.22 18.10
C GLY A 142 23.80 17.76 17.73
N ASP A 143 24.84 16.98 17.42
CA ASP A 143 24.74 15.56 17.10
C ASP A 143 25.21 14.66 18.27
N SER A 144 25.20 15.14 19.50
CA SER A 144 25.66 14.39 20.66
C SER A 144 24.58 14.27 21.72
N LEU A 145 24.13 13.03 21.96
CA LEU A 145 23.25 12.72 23.09
C LEU A 145 24.10 12.58 24.38
N TYR A 146 23.76 13.32 25.40
CA TYR A 146 24.50 13.31 26.66
C TYR A 146 23.91 12.27 27.61
N GLU A 147 24.45 11.04 27.58
CA GLU A 147 23.96 9.89 28.36
C GLU A 147 23.92 10.18 29.90
N HIS A 148 24.86 10.96 30.40
CA HIS A 148 24.92 11.31 31.82
C HIS A 148 23.76 12.23 32.29
N THR A 149 23.02 12.82 31.36
CA THR A 149 21.85 13.67 31.65
C THR A 149 20.55 12.90 31.72
N LYS A 150 20.59 11.60 31.43
CA LYS A 150 19.41 10.73 31.43
C LYS A 150 18.64 10.85 32.77
N LYS A 151 17.34 11.13 32.66
CA LYS A 151 16.38 11.12 33.76
C LYS A 151 15.23 10.20 33.44
N ILE A 152 14.97 9.21 34.29
CA ILE A 152 13.79 8.36 34.17
C ILE A 152 12.59 9.13 34.70
N VAL A 153 11.61 9.40 33.87
CA VAL A 153 10.39 10.13 34.20
C VAL A 153 9.29 9.18 34.67
N LEU A 154 9.03 8.11 33.89
CA LEU A 154 7.94 7.18 34.20
C LEU A 154 8.35 5.74 33.83
N LYS A 155 7.90 4.78 34.65
CA LYS A 155 8.01 3.35 34.37
C LYS A 155 6.63 2.71 34.26
N VAL A 156 6.41 1.89 33.25
CA VAL A 156 5.19 1.12 33.02
C VAL A 156 5.54 -0.37 33.10
N PRO A 157 5.15 -1.09 34.15
CA PRO A 157 5.38 -2.53 34.24
C PRO A 157 4.66 -3.28 33.10
N THR A 158 5.36 -4.23 32.49
CA THR A 158 4.86 -5.05 31.39
C THR A 158 5.01 -6.52 31.68
N GLN A 159 4.75 -7.36 30.67
CA GLN A 159 5.04 -8.80 30.67
C GLN A 159 5.74 -9.16 29.36
N ARG A 160 6.50 -10.24 29.33
CA ARG A 160 7.23 -10.77 28.17
C ARG A 160 6.94 -12.26 27.91
N GLU A 161 5.74 -12.73 28.27
CA GLU A 161 5.24 -14.09 27.97
C GLU A 161 4.51 -14.15 26.65
N THR A 162 3.99 -13.02 26.19
CA THR A 162 3.31 -12.85 24.91
C THR A 162 3.66 -11.52 24.28
N CYS A 163 3.56 -11.43 22.96
CA CYS A 163 3.85 -10.21 22.20
C CYS A 163 2.71 -9.19 22.32
N CYS A 164 3.09 -8.04 22.24
CA CYS A 164 2.74 -6.89 21.40
C CYS A 164 1.91 -5.86 22.13
N HIS A 165 1.58 -4.81 21.40
CA HIS A 165 0.85 -3.63 21.82
C HIS A 165 1.64 -2.73 22.79
N THR A 166 2.60 -1.97 22.25
CA THR A 166 3.50 -1.12 23.02
C THR A 166 3.04 0.34 23.10
N GLY A 167 2.38 0.84 22.04
CA GLY A 167 2.08 2.25 21.90
C GLY A 167 3.34 3.08 21.62
N GLY A 168 3.53 4.21 22.34
CA GLY A 168 4.73 5.06 22.27
C GLY A 168 4.52 6.39 21.53
N GLY A 169 3.31 6.70 21.08
CA GLY A 169 2.97 8.03 20.55
C GLY A 169 3.05 9.10 21.63
N MET A 170 3.64 10.26 21.33
CA MET A 170 3.77 11.38 22.27
C MET A 170 3.41 12.70 21.59
N THR A 171 2.79 13.59 22.37
CA THR A 171 2.51 14.98 21.97
C THR A 171 2.46 15.89 23.19
N TRP A 172 2.66 17.19 22.96
CA TRP A 172 2.65 18.21 23.99
C TRP A 172 1.42 19.10 23.84
N ASP A 173 0.81 19.50 24.97
CA ASP A 173 -0.11 20.62 24.96
C ASP A 173 0.62 21.96 25.16
N SER A 174 -0.12 23.06 25.02
CA SER A 174 0.43 24.40 25.17
C SER A 174 0.79 24.79 26.64
N GLU A 175 0.45 23.95 27.60
CA GLU A 175 0.74 24.09 29.01
C GLU A 175 2.00 23.32 29.44
N GLY A 176 2.64 22.61 28.50
CA GLY A 176 3.81 21.77 28.74
C GLY A 176 3.47 20.41 29.35
N ASN A 177 2.23 19.96 29.25
CA ASN A 177 1.86 18.59 29.60
C ASN A 177 2.17 17.63 28.48
N LEU A 178 2.75 16.49 28.81
CA LEU A 178 3.07 15.42 27.89
C LEU A 178 1.98 14.35 27.89
N PHE A 179 1.44 14.07 26.72
CA PHE A 179 0.59 12.92 26.47
C PHE A 179 1.43 11.77 25.95
N LEU A 180 1.20 10.55 26.48
CA LEU A 180 1.90 9.33 26.10
C LEU A 180 0.89 8.21 25.88
N THR A 181 0.90 7.57 24.70
CA THR A 181 0.11 6.37 24.45
C THR A 181 0.83 5.12 24.96
N VAL A 182 0.12 4.27 25.67
CA VAL A 182 0.63 3.00 26.19
C VAL A 182 -0.32 1.88 25.77
N GLY A 183 0.19 0.90 25.03
CA GLY A 183 -0.56 -0.29 24.63
C GLY A 183 -0.88 -1.21 25.81
N ASN A 184 -1.76 -2.17 25.59
CA ASN A 184 -2.28 -3.04 26.64
C ASN A 184 -1.29 -4.14 27.07
N ASN A 185 -0.28 -4.46 26.25
CA ASN A 185 0.69 -5.52 26.52
C ASN A 185 -0.01 -6.86 26.90
N THR A 186 -1.06 -7.22 26.16
CA THR A 186 -1.90 -8.41 26.38
C THR A 186 -2.04 -9.23 25.10
N GLY A 187 -1.78 -10.53 25.16
CA GLY A 187 -2.00 -11.45 24.05
C GLY A 187 -3.47 -11.88 23.91
N ASN A 188 -3.89 -12.25 22.71
CA ASN A 188 -5.21 -12.79 22.46
C ASN A 188 -5.24 -14.29 22.79
N PRO A 189 -6.11 -14.78 23.70
CA PRO A 189 -6.20 -16.19 24.06
C PRO A 189 -6.78 -17.06 22.96
N VAL A 190 -7.68 -16.49 22.17
CA VAL A 190 -8.31 -17.08 20.98
C VAL A 190 -8.14 -16.09 19.85
N ALA A 191 -7.66 -16.57 18.70
CA ALA A 191 -7.42 -15.70 17.55
C ALA A 191 -8.64 -14.84 17.21
N GLY A 192 -8.40 -13.54 17.16
CA GLY A 192 -9.38 -12.58 16.75
C GLY A 192 -10.42 -12.19 17.80
N THR A 193 -10.24 -12.50 19.08
CA THR A 193 -11.19 -12.10 20.11
C THR A 193 -10.62 -11.07 21.08
N SER A 194 -11.46 -10.54 21.96
CA SER A 194 -11.03 -9.74 23.09
C SER A 194 -10.22 -10.58 24.09
N GLY A 195 -9.19 -9.98 24.70
CA GLY A 195 -8.38 -10.59 25.74
C GLY A 195 -9.09 -10.61 27.08
N LEU A 196 -9.90 -11.63 27.33
CA LEU A 196 -10.74 -11.79 28.54
C LEU A 196 -10.52 -13.17 29.18
N ASP A 197 -9.29 -13.72 29.14
CA ASP A 197 -9.00 -15.04 29.68
C ASP A 197 -8.63 -14.96 31.17
N GLU A 198 -9.62 -15.11 32.02
CA GLU A 198 -9.53 -15.02 33.50
C GLU A 198 -8.99 -16.30 34.15
N ARG A 199 -8.67 -17.35 33.39
CA ARG A 199 -8.20 -18.64 33.96
C ARG A 199 -6.90 -18.47 34.76
N PRO A 200 -6.69 -19.24 35.83
CA PRO A 200 -5.45 -19.21 36.61
C PRO A 200 -4.18 -19.37 35.74
N GLY A 201 -3.18 -18.50 35.94
CA GLY A 201 -1.95 -18.49 35.15
C GLY A 201 -2.09 -17.94 33.74
N ARG A 202 -3.21 -17.28 33.40
CA ARG A 202 -3.49 -16.68 32.09
C ARG A 202 -3.62 -15.15 32.14
N SER A 203 -3.16 -14.53 33.22
CA SER A 203 -3.28 -13.06 33.40
C SER A 203 -2.65 -12.24 32.27
N SER A 204 -1.66 -12.75 31.54
CA SER A 204 -1.07 -12.11 30.35
C SER A 204 -2.00 -12.10 29.12
N TRP A 205 -3.14 -12.81 29.18
CA TRP A 205 -4.21 -12.86 28.18
C TRP A 205 -5.52 -12.27 28.69
N ASP A 206 -5.52 -11.68 29.89
CA ASP A 206 -6.67 -10.99 30.48
C ASP A 206 -6.45 -9.49 30.49
N ASP A 207 -7.04 -8.81 29.53
CA ASP A 207 -6.88 -7.37 29.35
C ASP A 207 -7.71 -6.52 30.33
N GLN A 208 -8.57 -7.15 31.09
CA GLN A 208 -9.22 -6.53 32.24
C GLN A 208 -8.20 -6.17 33.34
N ARG A 209 -7.05 -6.85 33.36
CA ARG A 209 -5.89 -6.52 34.19
C ARG A 209 -5.22 -5.19 33.79
N GLY A 210 -5.23 -4.88 32.48
CA GLY A 210 -4.56 -3.72 31.87
C GLY A 210 -5.57 -2.63 31.48
N SER A 211 -6.09 -2.68 30.25
CA SER A 211 -6.90 -1.62 29.63
C SER A 211 -8.17 -1.30 30.43
N GLY A 212 -8.86 -2.32 30.94
CA GLY A 212 -10.05 -2.19 31.78
C GLY A 212 -9.78 -1.88 33.26
N ASN A 213 -8.52 -1.76 33.67
CA ASN A 213 -8.11 -1.56 35.08
C ASN A 213 -7.77 -0.09 35.36
N THR A 214 -8.50 0.54 36.25
CA THR A 214 -8.26 1.94 36.64
C THR A 214 -6.97 2.16 37.44
N ASN A 215 -6.35 1.10 37.93
CA ASN A 215 -5.10 1.14 38.72
C ASN A 215 -3.89 0.58 37.93
N ASP A 216 -3.95 0.56 36.61
CA ASP A 216 -2.87 0.13 35.74
C ASP A 216 -2.62 1.16 34.64
N LEU A 217 -1.36 1.31 34.19
CA LEU A 217 -0.97 2.29 33.18
C LEU A 217 -1.02 1.75 31.73
N ARG A 218 -1.25 0.45 31.55
CA ARG A 218 -1.33 -0.18 30.22
C ARG A 218 -2.71 -0.01 29.60
N GLY A 219 -2.77 0.11 28.27
CA GLY A 219 -4.00 0.38 27.54
C GLY A 219 -4.58 1.76 27.87
N LYS A 220 -3.73 2.77 27.88
CA LYS A 220 -4.04 4.15 28.32
C LYS A 220 -3.41 5.18 27.38
N ILE A 221 -3.99 6.39 27.41
CA ILE A 221 -3.26 7.61 27.09
C ILE A 221 -3.04 8.34 28.42
N LEU A 222 -1.79 8.50 28.76
CA LEU A 222 -1.37 9.16 30.01
C LEU A 222 -1.14 10.64 29.75
N ARG A 223 -1.41 11.48 30.75
CA ARG A 223 -1.09 12.91 30.73
C ARG A 223 -0.37 13.29 32.02
N ILE A 224 0.85 13.77 31.87
CA ILE A 224 1.73 14.18 32.99
C ILE A 224 2.37 15.53 32.65
N HIS A 225 2.84 16.24 33.65
CA HIS A 225 3.67 17.43 33.50
C HIS A 225 5.08 17.12 33.96
N PRO A 226 6.05 16.89 33.03
CA PRO A 226 7.45 16.66 33.41
C PRO A 226 8.10 17.87 34.06
N GLU A 227 8.82 17.64 35.14
CA GLU A 227 9.51 18.69 35.90
C GLU A 227 11.01 18.74 35.54
N ASP A 228 11.66 19.85 35.87
CA ASP A 228 13.08 20.10 35.57
C ASP A 228 14.01 19.08 36.22
N ASP A 229 13.66 18.56 37.38
CA ASP A 229 14.49 17.58 38.12
C ASP A 229 14.37 16.16 37.59
N GLY A 230 13.45 15.92 36.62
CA GLY A 230 13.16 14.63 36.03
C GLY A 230 12.00 13.88 36.68
N SER A 231 11.36 14.44 37.70
CA SER A 231 10.07 14.00 38.23
C SER A 231 8.92 14.47 37.32
N TYR A 232 7.70 14.20 37.72
CA TYR A 232 6.51 14.75 37.06
C TYR A 232 5.43 15.08 38.10
N SER A 233 4.58 16.04 37.78
CA SER A 233 3.34 16.33 38.48
C SER A 233 2.13 15.89 37.64
N ILE A 234 0.97 15.83 38.31
CA ILE A 234 -0.28 15.47 37.64
C ILE A 234 -1.06 16.76 37.36
N PRO A 235 -1.30 17.09 36.08
CA PRO A 235 -2.13 18.25 35.74
C PRO A 235 -3.58 18.03 36.11
N ASP A 236 -4.28 19.09 36.45
CA ASP A 236 -5.72 19.05 36.71
C ASP A 236 -6.50 18.58 35.51
N GLY A 237 -7.60 17.86 35.74
CA GLY A 237 -8.52 17.43 34.72
C GLY A 237 -8.18 16.08 34.03
N ASN A 238 -7.30 15.27 34.62
CA ASN A 238 -7.18 13.85 34.26
C ASN A 238 -8.42 13.06 34.71
N LEU A 239 -8.58 11.82 34.22
CA LEU A 239 -9.79 11.00 34.47
C LEU A 239 -10.02 10.75 35.95
N PHE A 240 -8.97 10.58 36.73
CA PHE A 240 -9.04 10.34 38.18
C PHE A 240 -8.24 11.38 38.93
N PRO A 241 -8.87 12.09 39.92
CA PRO A 241 -8.15 13.02 40.81
C PRO A 241 -7.06 12.32 41.62
N VAL A 242 -6.00 13.06 41.93
CA VAL A 242 -4.92 12.58 42.82
C VAL A 242 -5.51 12.11 44.15
N GLY A 243 -5.07 10.95 44.64
CA GLY A 243 -5.53 10.36 45.90
C GLY A 243 -6.83 9.54 45.80
N THR A 244 -7.42 9.38 44.61
CA THR A 244 -8.56 8.46 44.44
C THR A 244 -8.06 7.03 44.57
N GLU A 245 -8.60 6.29 45.52
CA GLU A 245 -8.21 4.88 45.77
C GLU A 245 -8.45 4.02 44.56
N LYS A 246 -7.57 3.02 44.32
CA LYS A 246 -7.64 2.07 43.21
C LYS A 246 -7.63 2.71 41.82
N THR A 247 -7.00 3.87 41.69
CA THR A 247 -6.85 4.56 40.40
C THR A 247 -5.44 5.07 40.20
N ARG A 248 -5.07 5.35 38.97
CA ARG A 248 -3.83 6.02 38.59
C ARG A 248 -4.15 7.42 38.09
N PRO A 249 -3.63 8.48 38.77
CA PRO A 249 -3.96 9.86 38.40
C PRO A 249 -3.32 10.30 37.06
N GLU A 250 -2.36 9.57 36.53
CA GLU A 250 -1.72 9.81 35.21
C GLU A 250 -2.69 9.57 34.06
N ILE A 251 -3.79 8.83 34.27
CA ILE A 251 -4.71 8.41 33.22
C ILE A 251 -5.52 9.59 32.71
N TYR A 252 -5.36 9.94 31.43
CA TYR A 252 -6.25 10.85 30.71
C TYR A 252 -7.38 10.08 30.03
N THR A 253 -7.06 9.04 29.21
CA THR A 253 -8.05 8.10 28.69
C THR A 253 -7.63 6.67 28.98
N MET A 254 -8.62 5.76 29.05
CA MET A 254 -8.43 4.33 29.30
C MET A 254 -9.27 3.49 28.35
N GLY A 255 -9.04 2.20 28.35
CA GLY A 255 -9.79 1.27 27.50
C GLY A 255 -9.27 1.21 26.08
N HIS A 256 -7.96 1.07 25.92
CA HIS A 256 -7.26 0.98 24.64
C HIS A 256 -6.59 -0.39 24.48
N ARG A 257 -6.50 -0.87 23.23
CA ARG A 257 -5.70 -2.06 22.89
C ARG A 257 -4.29 -1.66 22.49
N ASN A 258 -4.15 -0.88 21.43
CA ASN A 258 -2.87 -0.36 20.96
C ASN A 258 -3.07 1.05 20.37
N PRO A 259 -3.23 2.07 21.22
CA PRO A 259 -3.31 3.45 20.75
C PRO A 259 -1.95 3.85 20.18
N TRP A 260 -1.95 4.33 18.92
CA TRP A 260 -0.70 4.52 18.19
C TRP A 260 -0.23 5.97 18.22
N ARG A 261 -0.39 6.73 17.17
CA ARG A 261 0.07 8.12 17.11
C ARG A 261 -0.99 9.07 17.65
N VAL A 262 -0.63 9.80 18.71
CA VAL A 262 -1.49 10.80 19.33
C VAL A 262 -1.10 12.20 18.86
N SER A 263 -2.10 13.01 18.55
CA SER A 263 -1.95 14.44 18.26
C SER A 263 -2.94 15.25 19.09
N ILE A 264 -2.65 16.53 19.27
CA ILE A 264 -3.54 17.47 19.94
C ILE A 264 -3.89 18.62 18.99
N ASP A 265 -5.16 18.98 18.92
CA ASP A 265 -5.60 20.17 18.23
C ASP A 265 -5.29 21.42 19.10
N SER A 266 -4.44 22.29 18.62
CA SER A 266 -4.00 23.48 19.33
C SER A 266 -5.15 24.41 19.74
N LYS A 267 -6.26 24.40 18.97
CA LYS A 267 -7.42 25.27 19.19
C LYS A 267 -8.45 24.66 20.15
N THR A 268 -8.87 23.41 19.91
CA THR A 268 -9.92 22.77 20.70
C THR A 268 -9.41 22.04 21.94
N LYS A 269 -8.09 21.73 21.96
CA LYS A 269 -7.42 20.89 22.96
C LYS A 269 -7.90 19.43 22.95
N TYR A 270 -8.67 19.02 21.94
CA TYR A 270 -9.06 17.63 21.76
C TYR A 270 -7.85 16.83 21.33
N ILE A 271 -7.75 15.60 21.80
CA ILE A 271 -6.71 14.66 21.35
C ILE A 271 -7.27 13.65 20.35
N TYR A 272 -6.42 13.23 19.42
CA TYR A 272 -6.75 12.36 18.31
C TYR A 272 -5.69 11.28 18.17
N TRP A 273 -6.10 10.03 17.89
CA TRP A 273 -5.15 8.93 17.69
C TRP A 273 -5.75 7.85 16.78
N GLY A 274 -4.86 7.04 16.17
CA GLY A 274 -5.24 5.77 15.57
C GLY A 274 -5.16 4.65 16.59
N GLU A 275 -5.98 3.63 16.45
CA GLU A 275 -6.02 2.48 17.35
C GLU A 275 -6.14 1.17 16.59
N VAL A 276 -5.18 0.26 16.81
CA VAL A 276 -5.16 -1.05 16.18
C VAL A 276 -6.02 -2.02 16.99
N GLY A 277 -7.13 -2.42 16.40
CA GLY A 277 -8.13 -3.30 17.01
C GLY A 277 -7.82 -4.79 16.87
N PRO A 278 -8.71 -5.68 17.37
CA PRO A 278 -8.50 -7.12 17.37
C PRO A 278 -8.68 -7.77 15.99
N ASP A 279 -7.99 -8.88 15.75
CA ASP A 279 -7.87 -9.53 14.43
C ASP A 279 -9.04 -10.48 14.06
N ALA A 280 -10.24 -10.25 14.58
CA ALA A 280 -11.42 -11.03 14.22
C ALA A 280 -11.97 -10.66 12.84
N SER A 281 -12.02 -11.62 11.92
CA SER A 281 -12.51 -11.38 10.55
C SER A 281 -14.05 -11.40 10.42
N LYS A 282 -14.76 -11.96 11.42
CA LYS A 282 -16.23 -12.11 11.41
C LYS A 282 -16.80 -12.05 12.80
N ASP A 283 -18.09 -11.73 12.89
CA ASP A 283 -18.84 -11.80 14.13
C ASP A 283 -18.95 -13.25 14.62
N SER A 284 -18.91 -13.45 15.91
CA SER A 284 -18.96 -14.75 16.57
C SER A 284 -19.83 -14.73 17.83
N ILE A 285 -19.99 -15.88 18.48
CA ILE A 285 -20.67 -15.98 19.78
C ILE A 285 -19.92 -15.24 20.91
N ILE A 286 -18.62 -14.96 20.70
CA ILE A 286 -17.78 -14.24 21.66
C ILE A 286 -17.98 -12.73 21.53
N GLY A 287 -18.29 -12.25 20.34
CA GLY A 287 -18.49 -10.83 20.09
C GLY A 287 -18.35 -10.44 18.62
N PRO A 288 -18.26 -9.14 18.35
CA PRO A 288 -18.14 -8.60 17.01
C PRO A 288 -16.81 -8.95 16.36
N ARG A 289 -16.75 -8.83 15.02
CA ARG A 289 -15.49 -8.80 14.27
C ARG A 289 -14.62 -7.65 14.75
N GLY A 290 -13.33 -7.71 14.48
CA GLY A 290 -12.40 -6.67 14.81
C GLY A 290 -12.59 -5.43 13.95
N TYR A 291 -12.41 -4.28 14.58
CA TYR A 291 -12.41 -2.97 13.97
C TYR A 291 -11.15 -2.24 14.41
N ASP A 292 -10.48 -1.57 13.48
CA ASP A 292 -9.55 -0.51 13.81
C ASP A 292 -10.31 0.80 13.93
N GLU A 293 -9.74 1.73 14.68
CA GLU A 293 -10.43 2.95 15.05
C GLU A 293 -9.53 4.17 14.87
N PHE A 294 -10.13 5.26 14.42
CA PHE A 294 -9.58 6.57 14.62
C PHE A 294 -10.43 7.26 15.69
N ASN A 295 -9.81 7.66 16.77
CA ASN A 295 -10.48 8.12 17.96
C ASN A 295 -10.23 9.60 18.24
N GLN A 296 -11.21 10.25 18.88
CA GLN A 296 -11.18 11.62 19.33
C GLN A 296 -11.63 11.67 20.78
N ALA A 297 -10.84 12.32 21.66
CA ALA A 297 -11.28 12.63 23.01
C ALA A 297 -11.48 14.14 23.17
N LYS A 298 -12.72 14.55 23.44
CA LYS A 298 -13.10 15.92 23.79
C LYS A 298 -12.90 16.19 25.29
N ALA A 299 -12.78 15.13 26.08
CA ALA A 299 -12.55 15.12 27.52
C ALA A 299 -11.96 13.76 27.93
N PRO A 300 -11.42 13.64 29.16
CA PRO A 300 -11.00 12.35 29.71
C PRO A 300 -12.13 11.33 29.71
N GLY A 301 -11.81 10.06 29.42
CA GLY A 301 -12.86 9.05 29.29
C GLY A 301 -12.37 7.61 29.14
N PHE A 302 -13.35 6.70 29.05
CA PHE A 302 -13.16 5.27 28.79
C PHE A 302 -13.59 4.93 27.36
N PHE A 303 -12.68 4.34 26.55
CA PHE A 303 -12.87 4.06 25.12
C PHE A 303 -13.22 2.60 24.81
N GLY A 304 -13.68 1.85 25.80
CA GLY A 304 -14.42 0.61 25.66
C GLY A 304 -13.63 -0.68 25.75
N TRP A 305 -12.40 -0.76 25.24
CA TRP A 305 -11.60 -1.97 25.26
C TRP A 305 -11.27 -2.43 26.71
N PRO A 306 -11.37 -3.73 27.05
CA PRO A 306 -11.61 -4.90 26.18
C PRO A 306 -13.08 -5.31 26.06
N TYR A 307 -14.02 -4.55 26.54
CA TYR A 307 -15.45 -4.90 26.61
C TYR A 307 -16.24 -4.51 25.37
N PHE A 308 -15.81 -3.44 24.69
CA PHE A 308 -16.51 -2.84 23.56
C PHE A 308 -15.53 -2.45 22.46
N VAL A 309 -16.01 -2.38 21.21
CA VAL A 309 -15.26 -1.93 20.03
C VAL A 309 -16.20 -1.15 19.09
N ALA A 310 -15.65 -0.26 18.25
CA ALA A 310 -16.38 0.53 17.27
C ALA A 310 -17.45 1.45 17.92
N ASP A 311 -18.71 1.34 17.55
CA ASP A 311 -19.86 2.08 18.12
C ASP A 311 -20.34 1.47 19.44
N ASN A 312 -19.44 0.98 20.26
CA ASN A 312 -19.68 0.26 21.52
C ASN A 312 -20.32 -1.12 21.32
N LYS A 313 -19.97 -1.84 20.25
CA LYS A 313 -20.36 -3.24 20.05
C LYS A 313 -19.78 -4.12 21.16
N PRO A 314 -20.62 -4.83 21.95
CA PRO A 314 -20.15 -5.54 23.11
C PRO A 314 -19.53 -6.91 22.79
N TYR A 315 -18.50 -7.29 23.54
CA TYR A 315 -18.04 -8.67 23.68
C TYR A 315 -18.87 -9.40 24.75
N SER A 316 -18.83 -10.75 24.74
CA SER A 316 -19.43 -11.58 25.77
C SER A 316 -18.38 -11.91 26.84
N HIS A 317 -18.84 -12.10 28.07
CA HIS A 317 -18.05 -12.66 29.15
C HIS A 317 -17.88 -14.18 28.89
N PHE A 318 -16.97 -14.50 27.94
CA PHE A 318 -16.80 -15.87 27.44
C PHE A 318 -16.04 -16.75 28.44
N ASN A 319 -16.59 -17.93 28.76
CA ASN A 319 -15.93 -18.91 29.61
C ASN A 319 -15.00 -19.80 28.79
N TYR A 320 -13.70 -19.59 28.91
CA TYR A 320 -12.68 -20.33 28.16
C TYR A 320 -12.46 -21.78 28.61
N GLU A 321 -13.01 -22.21 29.79
CA GLU A 321 -12.97 -23.60 30.25
C GLU A 321 -14.06 -24.44 29.62
N THR A 322 -15.28 -23.90 29.59
CA THR A 322 -16.46 -24.60 29.08
C THR A 322 -16.76 -24.27 27.62
N ASN A 323 -16.14 -23.26 27.06
CA ASN A 323 -16.41 -22.68 25.74
C ASN A 323 -17.86 -22.15 25.61
N ASP A 324 -18.44 -21.70 26.72
CA ASP A 324 -19.79 -21.12 26.72
C ASP A 324 -19.73 -19.59 26.54
N PRO A 325 -20.59 -19.00 25.71
CA PRO A 325 -20.79 -17.58 25.68
C PRO A 325 -21.52 -17.14 26.95
N GLY A 326 -20.93 -16.24 27.72
CA GLY A 326 -21.57 -15.57 28.82
C GLY A 326 -22.53 -14.47 28.33
N LYS A 327 -22.97 -13.62 29.25
CA LYS A 327 -23.74 -12.41 28.91
C LYS A 327 -22.81 -11.43 28.19
N PHE A 328 -23.36 -10.66 27.26
CA PHE A 328 -22.67 -9.52 26.70
C PHE A 328 -22.50 -8.42 27.76
N PHE A 329 -21.35 -7.74 27.70
CA PHE A 329 -21.12 -6.57 28.55
C PHE A 329 -22.14 -5.46 28.20
N ASP A 330 -22.56 -4.72 29.24
CA ASP A 330 -23.56 -3.64 29.09
C ASP A 330 -22.85 -2.28 29.04
N PRO A 331 -22.88 -1.57 27.90
CA PRO A 331 -22.23 -0.25 27.79
C PRO A 331 -22.86 0.81 28.72
N ALA A 332 -24.09 0.61 29.18
CA ALA A 332 -24.71 1.51 30.15
C ALA A 332 -24.21 1.29 31.59
N ASN A 333 -23.70 0.09 31.90
CA ASN A 333 -23.18 -0.26 33.22
C ASN A 333 -21.89 -1.12 33.07
N PRO A 334 -20.79 -0.58 32.55
CA PRO A 334 -19.58 -1.34 32.36
C PRO A 334 -18.95 -1.69 33.72
N VAL A 335 -18.54 -2.96 33.85
CA VAL A 335 -17.93 -3.48 35.08
C VAL A 335 -16.69 -4.29 34.76
N ASN A 336 -15.71 -4.24 35.65
CA ASN A 336 -14.53 -5.09 35.65
C ASN A 336 -14.56 -5.96 36.91
N GLU A 337 -15.01 -7.20 36.77
CA GLU A 337 -15.10 -8.19 37.83
C GLU A 337 -14.00 -9.25 37.75
N SER A 338 -13.00 -9.07 36.88
CA SER A 338 -11.89 -10.00 36.72
C SER A 338 -11.13 -10.20 38.04
N PRO A 339 -10.70 -11.43 38.35
CA PRO A 339 -9.83 -11.72 39.49
C PRO A 339 -8.46 -11.02 39.39
N ASN A 340 -8.09 -10.57 38.19
CA ASN A 340 -6.85 -9.83 37.92
C ASN A 340 -7.01 -8.29 38.04
N ASN A 341 -8.21 -7.79 38.31
CA ASN A 341 -8.49 -6.36 38.50
C ASN A 341 -8.01 -5.88 39.87
N THR A 342 -7.15 -4.86 39.90
CA THR A 342 -6.74 -4.15 41.11
C THR A 342 -7.39 -2.77 41.27
N GLY A 343 -8.16 -2.38 40.28
CA GLY A 343 -8.83 -1.09 40.20
C GLY A 343 -10.27 -1.09 40.70
N LEU A 344 -11.03 -0.11 40.22
CA LEU A 344 -12.46 -0.02 40.48
C LEU A 344 -13.22 -1.12 39.71
N THR A 345 -14.28 -1.65 40.31
CA THR A 345 -15.18 -2.58 39.63
C THR A 345 -16.08 -1.86 38.65
N LYS A 346 -16.65 -0.72 39.04
CA LYS A 346 -17.51 0.08 38.19
C LYS A 346 -16.65 1.01 37.33
N LEU A 347 -16.84 0.94 36.02
CA LEU A 347 -16.10 1.74 35.06
C LEU A 347 -16.94 2.94 34.56
N PRO A 348 -16.30 3.99 34.02
CA PRO A 348 -16.99 5.07 33.31
C PRO A 348 -17.74 4.54 32.09
N PRO A 349 -18.83 5.21 31.64
CA PRO A 349 -19.50 4.87 30.38
C PRO A 349 -18.51 4.92 29.19
N PRO A 350 -18.56 3.98 28.24
CA PRO A 350 -17.64 3.96 27.14
C PRO A 350 -17.99 5.04 26.10
N VAL A 351 -16.95 5.71 25.59
CA VAL A 351 -17.01 6.60 24.43
C VAL A 351 -16.90 5.76 23.17
N LYS A 352 -17.80 5.94 22.20
CA LYS A 352 -17.74 5.25 20.92
C LYS A 352 -16.58 5.77 20.07
N ALA A 353 -16.04 4.92 19.19
CA ALA A 353 -15.07 5.32 18.21
C ALA A 353 -15.57 6.43 17.28
N PHE A 354 -14.69 7.32 16.84
CA PHE A 354 -15.01 8.43 15.97
C PHE A 354 -15.13 7.98 14.50
N ILE A 355 -14.18 7.15 14.01
CA ILE A 355 -14.22 6.43 12.74
C ILE A 355 -13.81 5.00 13.06
N TYR A 356 -14.50 4.00 12.50
CA TYR A 356 -14.15 2.59 12.68
C TYR A 356 -14.39 1.77 11.43
N TYR A 357 -13.54 0.77 11.21
CA TYR A 357 -13.59 -0.02 9.99
C TYR A 357 -13.05 -1.44 10.18
N PRO A 358 -13.70 -2.44 9.54
CA PRO A 358 -13.25 -3.83 9.54
C PRO A 358 -12.23 -4.10 8.42
N TYR A 359 -11.84 -5.37 8.23
CA TYR A 359 -11.06 -5.82 7.08
C TYR A 359 -11.80 -5.64 5.74
N SER A 360 -13.12 -5.87 5.72
CA SER A 360 -13.97 -5.58 4.55
C SER A 360 -14.26 -4.08 4.43
N THR A 361 -14.81 -3.68 3.30
CA THR A 361 -15.29 -2.29 3.13
C THR A 361 -16.32 -1.96 4.20
N SER A 362 -16.16 -0.84 4.88
CA SER A 362 -17.13 -0.32 5.84
C SER A 362 -18.32 0.27 5.10
N GLU A 363 -19.54 -0.03 5.57
CA GLU A 363 -20.76 0.61 5.05
C GLU A 363 -20.84 2.09 5.45
N GLU A 364 -20.37 2.42 6.66
CA GLU A 364 -20.40 3.77 7.21
C GLU A 364 -19.23 4.64 6.72
N PHE A 365 -18.06 4.02 6.53
CA PHE A 365 -16.83 4.71 6.10
C PHE A 365 -16.21 4.04 4.85
N PRO A 366 -16.90 4.05 3.69
CA PRO A 366 -16.47 3.27 2.52
C PRO A 366 -15.13 3.71 1.92
N LEU A 367 -14.74 4.98 2.09
CA LEU A 367 -13.49 5.52 1.56
C LEU A 367 -12.25 4.93 2.21
N VAL A 368 -12.36 4.38 3.44
CA VAL A 368 -11.21 3.68 4.07
C VAL A 368 -10.81 2.40 3.32
N GLY A 369 -11.70 1.88 2.45
CA GLY A 369 -11.42 0.71 1.60
C GLY A 369 -11.49 -0.62 2.35
N SER A 370 -10.83 -1.64 1.80
CA SER A 370 -10.73 -3.01 2.37
C SER A 370 -9.32 -3.54 2.18
N SER A 371 -8.82 -4.34 3.06
CA SER A 371 -7.52 -5.04 3.07
C SER A 371 -7.08 -5.27 4.52
N GLY A 372 -5.79 -5.53 4.76
CA GLY A 372 -5.17 -5.38 6.08
C GLY A 372 -5.57 -4.05 6.74
N ARG A 373 -5.36 -3.91 8.01
CA ARG A 373 -5.72 -2.70 8.75
C ARG A 373 -4.74 -2.44 9.89
N SER A 374 -4.35 -1.17 10.02
CA SER A 374 -3.56 -0.63 11.12
C SER A 374 -3.70 0.88 11.13
N ALA A 375 -4.69 1.39 11.88
CA ALA A 375 -4.97 2.81 11.99
C ALA A 375 -3.81 3.55 12.68
N THR A 376 -3.20 4.51 11.99
CA THR A 376 -2.00 5.19 12.49
C THR A 376 -2.32 6.55 13.15
N GLY A 377 -3.22 7.34 12.58
CA GLY A 377 -3.50 8.70 13.02
C GLY A 377 -2.66 9.75 12.32
N GLY A 378 -2.62 10.97 12.83
CA GLY A 378 -1.88 12.10 12.28
C GLY A 378 -2.35 13.44 12.87
N PRO A 379 -1.84 14.60 12.39
CA PRO A 379 -2.09 15.91 12.96
C PRO A 379 -3.44 16.51 12.52
N VAL A 380 -4.00 17.37 13.36
CA VAL A 380 -5.03 18.34 12.97
C VAL A 380 -4.34 19.59 12.45
N PHE A 381 -4.69 20.05 11.25
CA PHE A 381 -4.11 21.26 10.70
C PHE A 381 -4.80 22.51 11.24
N ARG A 382 -4.01 23.43 11.78
CA ARG A 382 -4.45 24.76 12.20
C ARG A 382 -3.54 25.82 11.58
N LYS A 383 -4.08 26.70 10.75
CA LYS A 383 -3.30 27.74 10.06
C LYS A 383 -2.54 28.63 11.06
N ALA A 384 -3.13 28.85 12.24
CA ALA A 384 -2.50 29.67 13.29
C ALA A 384 -1.19 29.07 13.81
N ASP A 385 -1.04 27.75 13.76
CA ASP A 385 0.20 27.05 14.21
C ASP A 385 1.36 27.29 13.25
N PHE A 386 1.08 27.80 12.04
CA PHE A 386 2.02 28.04 10.96
C PHE A 386 2.06 29.53 10.54
N GLU A 387 1.75 30.42 11.47
CA GLU A 387 1.86 31.86 11.21
C GLU A 387 3.33 32.24 10.99
N GLY A 388 3.63 32.77 9.81
CA GLY A 388 5.01 33.08 9.40
C GLY A 388 5.79 31.91 8.80
N ALA A 389 5.23 30.71 8.72
CA ALA A 389 5.83 29.56 8.03
C ALA A 389 6.03 29.86 6.52
N VAL A 390 7.04 29.21 5.95
CA VAL A 390 7.43 29.44 4.56
C VAL A 390 6.36 28.93 3.58
N ARG A 391 5.76 27.77 3.89
CA ARG A 391 4.82 27.04 3.02
C ARG A 391 3.59 26.49 3.78
N PRO A 392 2.83 27.38 4.48
CA PRO A 392 1.66 26.90 5.21
C PRO A 392 0.63 26.33 4.25
N TRP A 393 -0.01 25.24 4.64
CA TRP A 393 -1.10 24.66 3.87
C TRP A 393 -2.28 25.65 3.79
N PRO A 394 -3.16 25.52 2.76
CA PRO A 394 -4.24 26.47 2.55
C PRO A 394 -5.34 26.37 3.60
N SER A 395 -6.12 27.43 3.77
CA SER A 395 -7.25 27.50 4.71
C SER A 395 -8.31 26.42 4.48
N TYR A 396 -8.32 25.80 3.30
CA TYR A 396 -9.16 24.62 3.01
C TYR A 396 -8.98 23.49 4.04
N PHE A 397 -7.76 23.33 4.58
CA PHE A 397 -7.48 22.30 5.58
C PHE A 397 -7.69 22.75 7.03
N GLU A 398 -8.12 24.02 7.27
CA GLU A 398 -8.34 24.53 8.62
C GLU A 398 -9.31 23.64 9.41
N GLY A 399 -8.81 23.08 10.52
CA GLY A 399 -9.56 22.21 11.42
C GLY A 399 -9.78 20.78 10.91
N LYS A 400 -9.22 20.41 9.75
CA LYS A 400 -9.28 19.01 9.29
C LYS A 400 -8.22 18.17 10.00
N TRP A 401 -8.61 16.96 10.37
CA TRP A 401 -7.70 15.96 10.91
C TRP A 401 -7.13 15.12 9.77
N LEU A 402 -5.81 15.13 9.62
CA LEU A 402 -5.13 14.28 8.65
C LEU A 402 -4.91 12.90 9.28
N ILE A 403 -5.38 11.85 8.63
CA ILE A 403 -5.21 10.47 9.07
C ILE A 403 -4.51 9.64 8.01
N THR A 404 -3.74 8.64 8.46
CA THR A 404 -3.11 7.66 7.57
C THR A 404 -3.34 6.24 8.08
N GLU A 405 -3.21 5.29 7.17
CA GLU A 405 -3.41 3.88 7.43
C GLU A 405 -2.22 3.08 6.91
N PHE A 406 -1.56 2.39 7.82
CA PHE A 406 -0.29 1.70 7.59
C PHE A 406 -0.38 0.60 6.50
N MET A 407 -1.46 -0.20 6.50
CA MET A 407 -1.63 -1.34 5.57
C MET A 407 -2.25 -0.93 4.23
N ARG A 408 -2.92 0.24 4.18
CA ARG A 408 -3.70 0.69 3.01
C ARG A 408 -3.05 1.84 2.25
N GLY A 409 -1.97 2.42 2.79
CA GLY A 409 -1.08 3.33 2.10
C GLY A 409 -1.70 4.65 1.62
N TRP A 410 -2.71 5.18 2.32
CA TRP A 410 -3.37 6.43 1.95
C TRP A 410 -3.28 7.48 3.06
N ILE A 411 -3.44 8.74 2.67
CA ILE A 411 -3.68 9.86 3.60
C ILE A 411 -5.05 10.44 3.30
N MET A 412 -5.85 10.70 4.35
CA MET A 412 -7.15 11.34 4.25
C MET A 412 -7.23 12.58 5.12
N ALA A 413 -8.01 13.56 4.66
CA ALA A 413 -8.40 14.72 5.44
C ALA A 413 -9.84 14.54 5.93
N VAL A 414 -10.01 14.47 7.25
CA VAL A 414 -11.32 14.33 7.91
C VAL A 414 -11.85 15.72 8.23
N THR A 415 -13.02 16.03 7.71
CA THR A 415 -13.76 17.26 8.00
C THR A 415 -14.68 17.02 9.19
N MET A 416 -14.60 17.91 10.16
CA MET A 416 -15.46 17.92 11.37
C MET A 416 -16.35 19.14 11.35
N ASP A 417 -17.52 19.02 11.97
CA ASP A 417 -18.44 20.15 12.16
C ASP A 417 -17.95 21.10 13.30
N ALA A 418 -18.73 22.14 13.57
CA ALA A 418 -18.40 23.12 14.63
C ALA A 418 -18.34 22.52 16.05
N ASN A 419 -18.96 21.36 16.28
CA ASN A 419 -18.92 20.63 17.54
C ASN A 419 -17.76 19.66 17.61
N GLY A 420 -16.99 19.50 16.50
CA GLY A 420 -15.93 18.52 16.35
C GLY A 420 -16.46 17.11 16.04
N ASP A 421 -17.69 16.96 15.54
CA ASP A 421 -18.25 15.68 15.14
C ASP A 421 -17.91 15.39 13.67
N TYR A 422 -17.80 14.10 13.30
CA TYR A 422 -17.49 13.66 11.94
C TYR A 422 -18.51 14.16 10.94
N GLN A 423 -18.07 14.78 9.87
CA GLN A 423 -18.90 15.24 8.76
C GLN A 423 -18.59 14.49 7.46
N SER A 424 -17.33 14.42 7.06
CA SER A 424 -16.87 13.76 5.83
C SER A 424 -15.37 13.47 5.88
N MET A 425 -14.90 12.69 4.93
CA MET A 425 -13.47 12.51 4.68
C MET A 425 -13.19 12.50 3.18
N GLU A 426 -11.97 12.82 2.80
CA GLU A 426 -11.51 12.81 1.41
C GLU A 426 -10.07 12.33 1.34
N ARG A 427 -9.70 11.64 0.26
CA ARG A 427 -8.29 11.33 -0.03
C ARG A 427 -7.57 12.59 -0.47
N ILE A 428 -6.40 12.82 0.11
CA ILE A 428 -5.44 13.78 -0.40
C ILE A 428 -4.32 13.03 -1.11
N LEU A 429 -3.77 13.60 -2.18
CA LEU A 429 -2.75 12.95 -3.02
C LEU A 429 -3.19 11.54 -3.50
N PRO A 430 -4.33 11.42 -4.18
CA PRO A 430 -4.95 10.12 -4.49
C PRO A 430 -4.09 9.24 -5.43
N ASN A 431 -3.12 9.84 -6.14
CA ASN A 431 -2.20 9.14 -7.04
C ASN A 431 -0.91 8.69 -6.33
N GLU A 432 -0.69 9.09 -5.07
CA GLU A 432 0.41 8.63 -4.24
C GLU A 432 0.00 7.40 -3.42
N ASN A 433 0.97 6.51 -3.22
CA ASN A 433 0.82 5.35 -2.33
C ASN A 433 1.96 5.32 -1.33
N PHE A 434 1.64 5.55 -0.07
CA PHE A 434 2.61 5.60 1.02
C PHE A 434 2.90 4.20 1.55
N SER A 435 4.16 3.77 1.48
CA SER A 435 4.57 2.42 1.86
C SER A 435 4.61 2.25 3.38
N SER A 436 3.48 1.84 3.96
CA SER A 436 3.31 1.63 5.40
C SER A 436 3.64 2.88 6.23
N ALA A 437 2.90 3.97 6.01
CA ALA A 437 3.06 5.22 6.76
C ALA A 437 2.85 4.99 8.26
N ILE A 438 3.91 5.15 9.06
CA ILE A 438 3.93 4.83 10.50
C ILE A 438 3.86 6.07 11.40
N ASP A 439 4.22 7.24 10.87
CA ASP A 439 4.10 8.53 11.55
C ASP A 439 3.94 9.66 10.54
N MET A 440 3.31 10.75 10.95
CA MET A 440 3.04 11.91 10.11
C MET A 440 2.98 13.18 10.94
N LYS A 441 3.81 14.19 10.61
CA LYS A 441 3.87 15.46 11.34
C LYS A 441 4.15 16.63 10.40
N PHE A 442 3.63 17.81 10.73
CA PHE A 442 4.06 19.05 10.11
C PHE A 442 5.38 19.55 10.75
N ASN A 443 6.29 20.05 9.92
CA ASN A 443 7.44 20.79 10.39
C ASN A 443 7.10 22.28 10.59
N PRO A 444 7.97 23.08 11.25
CA PRO A 444 7.73 24.52 11.46
C PRO A 444 7.58 25.34 10.15
N ASP A 445 8.11 24.87 9.03
CA ASP A 445 7.98 25.53 7.73
C ASP A 445 6.61 25.32 7.06
N GLY A 446 5.75 24.45 7.62
CA GLY A 446 4.43 24.10 7.13
C GLY A 446 4.42 22.91 6.15
N ASP A 447 5.55 22.24 5.96
CA ASP A 447 5.62 21.02 5.15
C ASP A 447 5.13 19.80 5.96
N LEU A 448 4.38 18.90 5.34
CA LEU A 448 3.98 17.63 5.95
C LEU A 448 5.05 16.56 5.70
N TYR A 449 5.52 15.94 6.75
CA TYR A 449 6.45 14.82 6.68
C TYR A 449 5.73 13.52 6.98
N VAL A 450 6.00 12.50 6.19
CA VAL A 450 5.49 11.14 6.36
C VAL A 450 6.69 10.22 6.55
N LEU A 451 6.67 9.46 7.64
CA LEU A 451 7.64 8.40 7.89
C LEU A 451 7.07 7.09 7.36
N GLU A 452 7.68 6.54 6.35
CA GLU A 452 7.30 5.26 5.78
C GLU A 452 8.16 4.14 6.36
N TYR A 453 7.50 3.14 6.92
CA TYR A 453 8.16 1.95 7.48
C TYR A 453 8.69 1.03 6.37
N GLY A 454 8.08 1.06 5.19
CA GLY A 454 8.41 0.18 4.08
C GLY A 454 7.78 -1.21 4.20
N SER A 455 8.30 -2.14 3.43
CA SER A 455 7.63 -3.43 3.13
C SER A 455 8.08 -4.58 4.00
N ALA A 456 8.30 -4.49 5.26
CA ALA A 456 8.61 -5.68 6.06
C ALA A 456 8.58 -5.43 7.57
N TRP A 457 7.52 -5.83 8.25
CA TRP A 457 7.42 -5.74 9.70
C TRP A 457 8.48 -6.60 10.40
N PHE A 458 9.32 -6.01 11.26
CA PHE A 458 10.43 -6.62 12.04
C PHE A 458 11.60 -7.20 11.21
N ARG A 459 12.03 -6.55 10.10
CA ARG A 459 12.99 -7.22 9.21
C ARG A 459 14.15 -6.41 8.65
N GLY A 460 14.20 -5.15 8.91
CA GLY A 460 15.00 -4.28 8.08
C GLY A 460 14.35 -4.06 6.71
N ASN A 461 14.14 -2.84 6.36
CA ASN A 461 13.34 -2.44 5.20
C ASN A 461 14.17 -1.48 4.35
N ASP A 462 14.78 -1.99 3.32
CA ASP A 462 15.58 -1.17 2.39
C ASP A 462 14.76 -0.04 1.73
N ASN A 463 13.44 -0.18 1.72
CA ASN A 463 12.52 0.83 1.17
C ASN A 463 11.82 1.69 2.24
N ALA A 464 12.28 1.67 3.49
CA ALA A 464 11.86 2.64 4.50
C ALA A 464 12.42 4.02 4.13
N GLN A 465 11.61 5.07 4.27
CA GLN A 465 12.00 6.40 3.82
C GLN A 465 11.26 7.52 4.57
N ILE A 466 11.81 8.72 4.47
CA ILE A 466 11.15 9.96 4.91
C ILE A 466 10.70 10.70 3.67
N VAL A 467 9.40 10.99 3.60
CA VAL A 467 8.76 11.72 2.52
C VAL A 467 8.35 13.10 3.02
N ARG A 468 8.67 14.15 2.27
CA ARG A 468 8.22 15.51 2.52
C ARG A 468 7.20 15.91 1.48
N ILE A 469 6.08 16.43 1.92
CA ILE A 469 4.98 16.95 1.11
C ILE A 469 4.90 18.45 1.30
N GLN A 470 5.23 19.21 0.26
CA GLN A 470 5.26 20.66 0.26
C GLN A 470 4.03 21.21 -0.45
N TYR A 471 3.40 22.22 0.12
CA TYR A 471 2.33 22.96 -0.53
C TYR A 471 2.86 24.24 -1.17
N ASN A 472 2.62 24.41 -2.45
CA ASN A 472 3.04 25.58 -3.23
C ASN A 472 1.85 26.51 -3.49
N GLY A 473 1.48 27.31 -2.49
CA GLY A 473 0.32 28.19 -2.54
C GLY A 473 0.48 29.43 -3.44
N GLY A 474 1.72 29.86 -3.65
CA GLY A 474 2.08 30.98 -4.53
C GLY A 474 2.88 30.50 -5.72
N ASN A 475 4.19 30.71 -5.65
CA ASN A 475 5.16 30.18 -6.59
C ASN A 475 5.28 28.65 -6.39
N ARG A 476 5.11 27.87 -7.44
CA ARG A 476 5.32 26.42 -7.41
C ARG A 476 6.79 26.13 -7.70
N THR A 477 7.33 25.10 -7.06
CA THR A 477 8.62 24.57 -7.47
C THR A 477 8.45 23.66 -8.68
N ALA A 478 9.42 23.63 -9.57
CA ALA A 478 9.41 22.72 -10.71
C ALA A 478 9.35 21.24 -10.25
N VAL A 479 8.56 20.43 -10.95
CA VAL A 479 8.61 18.98 -10.87
C VAL A 479 9.78 18.53 -11.73
N VAL A 480 10.88 18.13 -11.09
CA VAL A 480 12.12 17.77 -11.78
C VAL A 480 12.06 16.33 -12.27
N LYS A 481 12.42 16.12 -13.54
CA LYS A 481 12.67 14.80 -14.12
C LYS A 481 14.11 14.74 -14.62
N ALA A 482 14.91 13.86 -14.04
CA ALA A 482 16.26 13.58 -14.47
C ALA A 482 16.32 12.18 -15.05
N SER A 483 16.84 12.04 -16.25
CA SER A 483 17.06 10.75 -16.90
C SER A 483 18.36 10.76 -17.71
N ALA A 484 18.78 9.58 -18.15
CA ALA A 484 19.92 9.39 -19.03
C ALA A 484 19.54 8.37 -20.09
N ASP A 485 20.17 8.46 -21.28
CA ASP A 485 19.94 7.51 -22.36
C ASP A 485 20.42 6.09 -22.01
N HIS A 486 21.40 5.96 -21.13
CA HIS A 486 21.82 4.70 -20.49
C HIS A 486 22.47 4.98 -19.13
N LEU A 487 22.39 4.01 -18.22
CA LEU A 487 22.88 4.15 -16.84
C LEU A 487 24.21 3.41 -16.59
N ALA A 488 24.62 2.55 -17.50
CA ALA A 488 25.87 1.81 -17.41
C ALA A 488 26.46 1.59 -18.80
N ALA A 489 27.79 1.69 -18.91
CA ALA A 489 28.53 1.33 -20.12
C ALA A 489 30.03 1.18 -19.83
N ALA A 490 30.75 0.56 -20.74
CA ALA A 490 32.23 0.56 -20.74
C ALA A 490 32.77 1.99 -20.86
N ILE A 491 34.03 2.20 -20.38
CA ILE A 491 34.72 3.49 -20.54
C ILE A 491 35.42 3.54 -21.90
N PRO A 492 35.55 4.76 -22.54
CA PRO A 492 34.86 6.00 -22.11
C PRO A 492 33.36 5.94 -22.31
N MET A 493 32.58 6.25 -21.24
CA MET A 493 31.13 6.26 -21.26
C MET A 493 30.65 7.66 -21.61
N THR A 494 30.02 7.83 -22.76
CA THR A 494 29.42 9.12 -23.17
C THR A 494 27.90 9.06 -23.00
N VAL A 495 27.38 9.80 -22.06
CA VAL A 495 25.98 9.78 -21.65
C VAL A 495 25.30 11.09 -22.01
N LYS A 496 24.10 10.99 -22.56
CA LYS A 496 23.18 12.12 -22.72
C LYS A 496 22.23 12.20 -21.55
N LEU A 497 22.38 13.22 -20.74
CA LEU A 497 21.45 13.52 -19.64
C LEU A 497 20.23 14.26 -20.21
N SER A 498 19.08 14.04 -19.66
CA SER A 498 17.83 14.65 -20.10
C SER A 498 16.99 15.14 -18.92
N SER A 499 16.55 16.38 -19.02
CA SER A 499 15.54 17.00 -18.15
C SER A 499 14.13 16.94 -18.75
N GLU A 500 13.93 16.16 -19.82
CA GLU A 500 12.62 16.04 -20.48
C GLU A 500 11.55 15.54 -19.50
N GLY A 501 10.39 16.19 -19.52
CA GLY A 501 9.32 15.95 -18.55
C GLY A 501 9.43 16.80 -17.28
N THR A 502 10.50 17.61 -17.11
CA THR A 502 10.55 18.64 -16.09
C THR A 502 9.51 19.72 -16.43
N ILE A 503 8.66 20.04 -15.50
CA ILE A 503 7.58 21.01 -15.69
C ILE A 503 7.45 21.91 -14.47
N ASP A 504 7.26 23.21 -14.70
CA ASP A 504 6.70 24.11 -13.73
C ASP A 504 5.26 24.47 -14.15
N TYR A 505 4.34 24.35 -13.20
CA TYR A 505 2.93 24.64 -13.46
C TYR A 505 2.62 26.14 -13.46
N ASP A 506 3.57 26.99 -13.06
CA ASP A 506 3.42 28.43 -13.11
C ASP A 506 3.74 28.95 -14.53
N THR A 507 2.75 29.49 -15.18
CA THR A 507 2.83 29.89 -16.60
C THR A 507 3.91 30.91 -16.89
N TYR A 508 4.31 31.74 -15.92
CA TYR A 508 5.39 32.72 -16.06
C TYR A 508 6.80 32.12 -16.02
N ASP A 509 6.94 30.87 -15.53
CA ASP A 509 8.22 30.15 -15.48
C ASP A 509 8.46 29.26 -16.71
N LYS A 510 7.42 29.10 -17.55
CA LYS A 510 7.51 28.33 -18.77
C LYS A 510 8.68 28.83 -19.63
N ASP A 511 9.57 27.93 -20.03
CA ASP A 511 10.76 28.18 -20.85
C ASP A 511 11.83 29.09 -20.20
N LYS A 512 11.75 29.32 -18.87
CA LYS A 512 12.68 30.18 -18.13
C LYS A 512 13.36 29.49 -16.95
N LEU A 513 13.17 28.20 -16.80
CA LEU A 513 13.81 27.42 -15.77
C LEU A 513 15.33 27.40 -15.94
N LYS A 514 16.04 27.44 -14.82
CA LYS A 514 17.50 27.28 -14.79
C LYS A 514 17.83 25.85 -14.37
N TYR A 515 18.74 25.24 -15.08
CA TYR A 515 19.16 23.85 -14.88
C TYR A 515 20.59 23.85 -14.38
N GLU A 516 20.85 23.01 -13.38
CA GLU A 516 22.19 22.72 -12.89
C GLU A 516 22.34 21.21 -12.69
N TRP A 517 23.21 20.60 -13.46
CA TRP A 517 23.60 19.22 -13.32
C TRP A 517 24.93 19.14 -12.60
N VAL A 518 25.01 18.36 -11.53
CA VAL A 518 26.25 18.09 -10.80
C VAL A 518 26.55 16.61 -10.90
N VAL A 519 27.66 16.27 -11.53
CA VAL A 519 28.15 14.88 -11.69
C VAL A 519 29.36 14.70 -10.79
N LYS A 520 29.29 13.77 -9.83
CA LYS A 520 30.32 13.50 -8.83
C LYS A 520 30.61 12.02 -8.69
N SER A 521 31.87 11.67 -8.38
CA SER A 521 32.30 10.32 -8.06
C SER A 521 33.41 10.34 -7.03
N ASP A 522 33.53 9.29 -6.24
CA ASP A 522 34.61 9.08 -5.25
C ASP A 522 35.99 8.95 -5.92
N ASN A 523 36.04 8.72 -7.24
CA ASN A 523 37.29 8.71 -8.02
C ASN A 523 37.85 10.12 -8.24
N GLY A 524 37.28 11.16 -7.67
CA GLY A 524 37.67 12.56 -7.75
C GLY A 524 37.07 13.34 -8.93
N TYR A 525 36.11 12.75 -9.64
CA TYR A 525 35.35 13.46 -10.68
C TYR A 525 34.35 14.40 -10.07
N ASN A 526 34.31 15.64 -10.56
CA ASN A 526 33.31 16.65 -10.18
C ASN A 526 33.13 17.64 -11.32
N GLN A 527 31.93 17.63 -11.93
CA GLN A 527 31.62 18.52 -13.05
C GLN A 527 30.21 19.11 -12.84
N THR A 528 30.07 20.39 -13.14
CA THR A 528 28.78 21.10 -13.15
C THR A 528 28.48 21.54 -14.59
N LEU A 529 27.24 21.31 -15.04
CA LEU A 529 26.71 21.63 -16.37
C LEU A 529 25.38 22.37 -16.20
N THR A 530 25.09 23.33 -17.08
CA THR A 530 23.91 24.22 -16.97
C THR A 530 22.95 24.11 -18.16
N GLU A 531 23.27 23.26 -19.12
CA GLU A 531 22.39 22.97 -20.24
C GLU A 531 21.21 22.08 -19.77
N PRO A 532 20.01 22.21 -20.33
CA PRO A 532 18.89 21.32 -19.97
C PRO A 532 19.16 19.85 -20.23
N ASN A 533 19.83 19.54 -21.36
CA ASN A 533 20.14 18.19 -21.80
C ASN A 533 21.62 18.04 -22.20
N PRO A 534 22.55 18.07 -21.23
CA PRO A 534 23.96 18.02 -21.53
C PRO A 534 24.44 16.61 -21.90
N THR A 535 25.59 16.55 -22.53
CA THR A 535 26.33 15.29 -22.72
C THR A 535 27.56 15.32 -21.84
N VAL A 536 27.84 14.22 -21.13
CA VAL A 536 29.00 14.04 -20.28
C VAL A 536 29.78 12.79 -20.73
N THR A 537 31.11 12.86 -20.70
CA THR A 537 31.97 11.70 -20.96
C THR A 537 32.74 11.33 -19.70
N LEU A 538 32.62 10.07 -19.29
CA LEU A 538 33.24 9.50 -18.10
C LEU A 538 34.38 8.57 -18.54
N ASP A 539 35.60 9.01 -18.31
CA ASP A 539 36.83 8.31 -18.79
C ASP A 539 37.39 7.35 -17.73
N LYS A 540 36.91 7.41 -16.50
CA LYS A 540 37.35 6.57 -15.39
C LYS A 540 36.23 5.64 -14.92
N ALA A 541 36.61 4.40 -14.61
CA ALA A 541 35.67 3.46 -14.01
C ALA A 541 35.24 3.92 -12.63
N GLY A 542 33.93 3.70 -12.31
CA GLY A 542 33.36 4.04 -11.01
C GLY A 542 31.87 4.31 -11.07
N VAL A 543 31.32 4.54 -9.89
CA VAL A 543 29.93 4.97 -9.70
C VAL A 543 29.89 6.49 -9.64
N TYR A 544 28.98 7.09 -10.39
CA TYR A 544 28.80 8.55 -10.47
C TYR A 544 27.41 8.91 -10.00
N SER A 545 27.32 9.80 -9.00
CA SER A 545 26.06 10.45 -8.62
C SER A 545 25.82 11.66 -9.52
N VAL A 546 24.67 11.70 -10.15
CA VAL A 546 24.25 12.80 -11.04
C VAL A 546 23.01 13.45 -10.44
N THR A 547 23.11 14.73 -10.09
CA THR A 547 22.00 15.49 -9.52
C THR A 547 21.60 16.62 -10.45
N LEU A 548 20.35 16.65 -10.87
CA LEU A 548 19.74 17.78 -11.54
C LEU A 548 19.03 18.66 -10.51
N THR A 549 19.42 19.91 -10.45
CA THR A 549 18.70 20.97 -9.72
C THR A 549 18.04 21.91 -10.72
N VAL A 550 16.75 22.15 -10.57
CA VAL A 550 16.01 23.10 -11.40
C VAL A 550 15.49 24.23 -10.52
N THR A 551 15.80 25.47 -10.96
CA THR A 551 15.41 26.70 -10.25
C THR A 551 14.51 27.54 -11.15
N ASP A 552 13.40 27.99 -10.59
CA ASP A 552 12.44 28.88 -11.27
C ASP A 552 12.88 30.35 -11.30
N THR A 553 12.07 31.24 -11.88
CA THR A 553 12.38 32.65 -12.00
C THR A 553 12.33 33.44 -10.69
N LYS A 554 11.72 32.87 -9.64
CA LYS A 554 11.62 33.45 -8.29
C LYS A 554 12.63 32.88 -7.30
N GLY A 555 13.45 31.91 -7.76
CA GLY A 555 14.53 31.32 -7.00
C GLY A 555 14.14 30.08 -6.18
N ALA A 556 12.91 29.56 -6.32
CA ALA A 556 12.58 28.28 -5.74
C ALA A 556 13.19 27.13 -6.57
N SER A 557 13.73 26.13 -5.92
CA SER A 557 14.45 25.02 -6.57
C SER A 557 14.00 23.66 -6.06
N ASN A 558 14.11 22.68 -6.93
CA ASN A 558 13.91 21.27 -6.62
C ASN A 558 14.96 20.43 -7.35
N SER A 559 15.22 19.19 -6.87
CA SER A 559 16.29 18.34 -7.41
C SER A 559 15.86 16.90 -7.54
N GLN A 560 16.45 16.21 -8.52
CA GLN A 560 16.35 14.76 -8.66
C GLN A 560 17.75 14.20 -8.99
N SER A 561 18.09 13.03 -8.41
CA SER A 561 19.35 12.35 -8.63
C SER A 561 19.18 11.01 -9.35
N LEU A 562 20.22 10.61 -10.09
CA LEU A 562 20.36 9.29 -10.68
C LEU A 562 21.83 8.82 -10.53
N GLU A 563 22.06 7.53 -10.73
CA GLU A 563 23.38 6.91 -10.62
C GLU A 563 23.84 6.40 -11.99
N LEU A 564 25.08 6.68 -12.36
CA LEU A 564 25.72 6.14 -13.55
C LEU A 564 26.87 5.20 -13.16
N LYS A 565 27.03 4.08 -13.88
CA LYS A 565 28.07 3.07 -13.69
C LYS A 565 28.97 3.03 -14.92
N ALA A 566 30.13 3.68 -14.88
CA ALA A 566 31.07 3.70 -15.97
C ALA A 566 32.15 2.61 -15.79
N GLY A 567 32.34 1.74 -16.76
CA GLY A 567 33.40 0.71 -16.77
C GLY A 567 32.89 -0.73 -16.73
N ASN A 568 31.58 -0.93 -16.86
CA ASN A 568 30.96 -2.23 -17.11
C ASN A 568 29.77 -2.02 -18.05
N GLU A 569 29.75 -2.72 -19.20
CA GLU A 569 28.66 -2.62 -20.17
C GLU A 569 27.58 -3.65 -19.82
N PRO A 570 26.28 -3.28 -19.79
CA PRO A 570 25.23 -4.28 -19.55
C PRO A 570 25.26 -5.36 -20.63
N PRO A 571 25.15 -6.64 -20.26
CA PRO A 571 25.06 -7.72 -21.25
C PRO A 571 23.82 -7.58 -22.12
N VAL A 572 23.83 -8.21 -23.29
CA VAL A 572 22.69 -8.31 -24.19
C VAL A 572 22.19 -9.75 -24.17
N ALA A 573 21.02 -9.97 -23.57
CA ALA A 573 20.31 -11.25 -23.61
C ALA A 573 19.11 -11.14 -24.54
N ASN A 574 19.00 -12.04 -25.54
CA ASN A 574 17.92 -12.03 -26.52
C ASN A 574 17.35 -13.42 -26.74
N ILE A 575 16.02 -13.48 -26.94
CA ILE A 575 15.28 -14.67 -27.39
C ILE A 575 14.48 -14.30 -28.64
N GLU A 576 14.66 -15.06 -29.70
CA GLU A 576 13.97 -14.91 -30.96
C GLU A 576 13.07 -16.12 -31.21
N LEU A 577 11.80 -15.89 -31.55
CA LEU A 577 10.89 -16.93 -32.06
C LEU A 577 11.07 -17.03 -33.56
N THR A 578 11.76 -18.10 -34.00
CA THR A 578 12.11 -18.32 -35.41
C THR A 578 10.95 -18.93 -36.21
N LYS A 579 10.03 -19.62 -35.52
CA LYS A 579 8.82 -20.17 -36.09
C LYS A 579 7.70 -20.26 -35.07
N GLY A 580 6.47 -20.03 -35.52
CA GLY A 580 5.28 -20.01 -34.68
C GLY A 580 4.71 -18.59 -34.55
N ASN A 581 3.59 -18.46 -33.88
CA ASN A 581 2.97 -17.16 -33.63
C ASN A 581 3.72 -16.43 -32.52
N LYS A 582 4.00 -15.11 -32.69
CA LYS A 582 4.84 -14.32 -31.81
C LYS A 582 4.06 -13.63 -30.68
N THR A 583 2.73 -13.67 -30.71
CA THR A 583 1.88 -13.00 -29.70
C THR A 583 0.92 -13.94 -29.00
N PHE A 584 0.57 -15.07 -29.64
CA PHE A 584 -0.33 -16.09 -29.09
C PHE A 584 0.38 -17.43 -28.90
N PHE A 585 0.07 -18.11 -27.81
CA PHE A 585 0.34 -19.54 -27.74
C PHE A 585 -0.89 -20.34 -28.15
N PHE A 586 -0.68 -21.47 -28.83
CA PHE A 586 -1.71 -22.47 -29.13
C PHE A 586 -1.26 -23.76 -28.47
N ALA A 587 -2.09 -24.33 -27.60
CA ALA A 587 -1.77 -25.58 -26.93
C ALA A 587 -1.38 -26.69 -27.92
N LYS A 588 -0.29 -27.40 -27.63
CA LYS A 588 0.29 -28.46 -28.47
C LYS A 588 0.79 -28.00 -29.86
N SER A 589 0.89 -26.69 -30.12
CA SER A 589 1.45 -26.15 -31.35
C SER A 589 2.91 -25.74 -31.12
N PRO A 590 3.89 -26.35 -31.80
CA PRO A 590 5.31 -26.12 -31.55
C PRO A 590 5.72 -24.70 -31.95
N ILE A 591 6.62 -24.12 -31.17
CA ILE A 591 7.25 -22.85 -31.39
C ILE A 591 8.77 -23.07 -31.41
N GLU A 592 9.45 -22.67 -32.50
CA GLU A 592 10.90 -22.75 -32.62
C GLU A 592 11.52 -21.44 -32.11
N TYR A 593 12.61 -21.53 -31.33
CA TYR A 593 13.27 -20.40 -30.75
C TYR A 593 14.79 -20.53 -30.77
N LYS A 594 15.48 -19.38 -30.67
CA LYS A 594 16.91 -19.26 -30.53
C LYS A 594 17.23 -18.18 -29.47
N ILE A 595 18.22 -18.47 -28.64
CA ILE A 595 18.73 -17.56 -27.61
C ILE A 595 20.14 -17.14 -27.96
N ASP A 596 20.41 -15.86 -27.91
CA ASP A 596 21.72 -15.25 -28.06
C ASP A 596 22.04 -14.40 -26.82
N VAL A 597 23.29 -14.53 -26.31
CA VAL A 597 23.80 -13.70 -25.21
C VAL A 597 25.18 -13.24 -25.58
N SER A 598 25.43 -11.94 -25.36
CA SER A 598 26.74 -11.33 -25.52
C SER A 598 26.96 -10.26 -24.47
N ASP A 599 28.21 -10.09 -24.09
CA ASP A 599 28.68 -9.10 -23.16
C ASP A 599 30.06 -8.62 -23.64
N LYS A 600 30.36 -7.35 -23.44
CA LYS A 600 31.60 -6.79 -23.94
C LYS A 600 32.82 -7.28 -23.18
N GLU A 601 32.70 -7.46 -21.90
CA GLU A 601 33.73 -7.89 -20.97
C GLU A 601 33.82 -9.42 -20.87
N ASP A 602 32.69 -10.14 -20.92
CA ASP A 602 32.59 -11.58 -20.74
C ASP A 602 32.64 -12.38 -22.06
N GLY A 603 32.39 -11.71 -23.23
CA GLY A 603 32.35 -12.36 -24.54
C GLY A 603 30.93 -12.80 -24.94
N SER A 604 30.74 -13.98 -25.52
CA SER A 604 29.44 -14.41 -26.04
C SER A 604 29.17 -15.91 -25.98
N LEU A 605 27.91 -16.29 -26.13
CA LEU A 605 27.51 -17.68 -26.40
C LEU A 605 28.10 -18.19 -27.73
N ALA A 606 28.24 -17.32 -28.72
CA ALA A 606 28.70 -17.69 -30.06
C ALA A 606 30.18 -18.06 -30.10
N ASP A 607 31.03 -17.39 -29.32
CA ASP A 607 32.48 -17.70 -29.22
C ASP A 607 32.79 -18.70 -28.09
N GLY A 608 31.76 -19.07 -27.26
CA GLY A 608 31.88 -20.06 -26.20
C GLY A 608 32.54 -19.53 -24.89
N THR A 609 32.74 -18.21 -24.76
CA THR A 609 33.26 -17.59 -23.54
C THR A 609 32.17 -17.49 -22.48
N ILE A 610 30.90 -17.26 -22.89
CA ILE A 610 29.71 -17.45 -22.06
C ILE A 610 29.19 -18.86 -22.30
N THR A 611 29.02 -19.63 -21.22
CA THR A 611 28.56 -21.01 -21.31
C THR A 611 27.04 -21.12 -21.14
N ALA A 612 26.45 -22.20 -21.66
CA ALA A 612 25.00 -22.42 -21.54
C ALA A 612 24.51 -22.49 -20.09
N ASP A 613 25.37 -22.87 -19.17
CA ASP A 613 25.00 -23.00 -17.73
C ASP A 613 24.93 -21.64 -17.04
N GLU A 614 25.63 -20.64 -17.54
CA GLU A 614 25.63 -19.26 -17.02
C GLU A 614 24.38 -18.48 -17.46
N VAL A 615 23.69 -18.92 -18.51
CA VAL A 615 22.47 -18.26 -19.03
C VAL A 615 21.24 -18.87 -18.39
N SER A 616 20.38 -18.08 -17.81
CA SER A 616 19.09 -18.53 -17.28
C SER A 616 18.02 -18.52 -18.36
N VAL A 617 17.31 -19.63 -18.51
CA VAL A 617 16.20 -19.76 -19.47
C VAL A 617 15.02 -20.42 -18.77
N ASN A 618 13.86 -19.76 -18.80
CA ASN A 618 12.62 -20.25 -18.21
C ASN A 618 11.44 -20.01 -19.14
N PHE A 619 10.56 -21.01 -19.29
CA PHE A 619 9.32 -20.93 -20.03
C PHE A 619 8.17 -21.35 -19.12
N ASP A 620 7.43 -20.35 -18.64
CA ASP A 620 6.46 -20.52 -17.57
C ASP A 620 5.05 -20.19 -18.05
N TYR A 621 4.07 -20.98 -17.62
CA TYR A 621 2.66 -20.71 -17.82
C TYR A 621 2.10 -19.87 -16.66
N ALA A 622 1.51 -18.73 -16.98
CA ALA A 622 0.80 -17.89 -16.03
C ALA A 622 -0.71 -18.11 -16.19
N PRO A 623 -1.46 -18.49 -15.14
CA PRO A 623 -2.91 -18.66 -15.18
C PRO A 623 -3.68 -17.39 -15.57
N GLU A 624 -4.99 -17.53 -15.84
CA GLU A 624 -5.85 -16.37 -16.11
C GLU A 624 -5.81 -15.34 -14.97
N GLY A 625 -5.84 -14.05 -15.30
CA GLY A 625 -5.88 -12.95 -14.34
C GLY A 625 -4.60 -12.14 -14.23
N PHE A 626 -3.53 -12.53 -14.93
CA PHE A 626 -2.27 -11.80 -14.96
C PHE A 626 -2.16 -10.86 -16.16
N ASP A 627 -1.64 -9.65 -15.94
CA ASP A 627 -1.21 -8.78 -17.02
C ASP A 627 0.19 -9.18 -17.49
N LEU A 628 0.24 -9.97 -18.55
CA LEU A 628 1.49 -10.48 -19.12
C LEU A 628 2.39 -9.37 -19.68
N ILE A 629 1.81 -8.23 -20.08
CA ILE A 629 2.55 -7.10 -20.66
C ILE A 629 3.20 -6.33 -19.51
N GLU A 630 2.47 -6.06 -18.46
CA GLU A 630 3.01 -5.41 -17.26
C GLU A 630 4.16 -6.23 -16.68
N ILE A 631 4.01 -7.55 -16.61
CA ILE A 631 5.04 -8.48 -16.16
C ILE A 631 6.29 -8.40 -17.06
N ALA A 632 6.10 -8.43 -18.37
CA ALA A 632 7.20 -8.36 -19.32
C ALA A 632 7.92 -7.00 -19.30
N SER A 633 7.23 -5.93 -18.89
CA SER A 633 7.78 -4.57 -18.82
C SER A 633 8.39 -4.20 -17.47
N THR A 634 8.05 -4.91 -16.40
CA THR A 634 8.57 -4.64 -15.06
C THR A 634 9.98 -5.24 -14.93
N ARG A 635 11.00 -4.39 -14.86
CA ARG A 635 12.39 -4.82 -14.60
C ARG A 635 12.46 -5.43 -13.19
N ALA A 636 13.02 -6.64 -13.08
CA ALA A 636 13.36 -7.22 -11.78
C ALA A 636 14.48 -6.37 -11.15
N SER A 637 14.17 -5.67 -10.06
CA SER A 637 15.12 -4.78 -9.36
C SER A 637 15.96 -5.49 -8.30
N THR A 638 16.01 -6.83 -8.27
CA THR A 638 16.71 -7.57 -7.22
C THR A 638 17.67 -8.61 -7.78
N ASP A 639 18.84 -8.70 -7.17
CA ASP A 639 19.92 -9.66 -7.47
C ASP A 639 19.56 -11.13 -7.23
N GLU A 640 18.38 -11.45 -6.73
CA GLU A 640 17.93 -12.83 -6.54
C GLU A 640 17.08 -13.28 -7.73
N TRP A 641 17.53 -14.33 -8.38
CA TRP A 641 16.81 -15.08 -9.39
C TRP A 641 15.55 -15.73 -8.81
N THR A 642 14.51 -14.98 -8.71
CA THR A 642 13.19 -15.55 -8.40
C THR A 642 12.58 -16.05 -9.69
N GLU A 643 12.39 -17.37 -9.79
CA GLU A 643 11.53 -17.97 -10.82
C GLU A 643 10.24 -17.17 -10.86
N PHE A 644 9.87 -16.69 -12.06
CA PHE A 644 8.59 -16.01 -12.23
C PHE A 644 7.50 -16.96 -11.74
N ASN A 645 6.85 -16.59 -10.64
CA ASN A 645 5.73 -17.33 -10.09
C ASN A 645 4.60 -16.36 -9.78
N SER A 646 3.48 -16.61 -10.43
CA SER A 646 2.26 -15.82 -10.26
C SER A 646 1.82 -15.68 -8.80
N GLY A 647 2.01 -16.75 -8.01
CA GLY A 647 1.73 -16.74 -6.58
C GLY A 647 2.64 -15.80 -5.81
N LEU A 648 3.93 -15.78 -6.14
CA LEU A 648 4.91 -14.86 -5.53
C LEU A 648 4.55 -13.41 -5.83
N ARG A 649 4.14 -13.10 -7.06
CA ARG A 649 3.74 -11.75 -7.43
C ARG A 649 2.49 -11.30 -6.68
N LEU A 650 1.46 -12.15 -6.58
CA LEU A 650 0.28 -11.83 -5.77
C LEU A 650 0.64 -11.58 -4.29
N ILE A 651 1.61 -12.33 -3.76
CA ILE A 651 2.16 -12.12 -2.42
C ILE A 651 2.88 -10.78 -2.33
N ASN A 652 3.70 -10.42 -3.34
CA ASN A 652 4.46 -9.17 -3.36
C ASN A 652 3.58 -7.92 -3.53
N ASN A 653 2.47 -8.05 -4.26
CA ASN A 653 1.50 -6.97 -4.48
C ASN A 653 0.43 -6.89 -3.38
N SER A 654 0.58 -7.65 -2.31
CA SER A 654 -0.27 -7.62 -1.13
C SER A 654 0.57 -7.41 0.13
N ASP A 655 -0.09 -7.23 1.25
CA ASP A 655 0.55 -7.03 2.56
C ASP A 655 1.12 -8.31 3.20
N CYS A 656 1.09 -9.44 2.50
CA CYS A 656 1.55 -10.74 3.02
C CYS A 656 2.99 -10.70 3.54
N ARG A 657 3.87 -9.96 2.84
CA ARG A 657 5.28 -9.81 3.23
C ARG A 657 5.50 -9.01 4.51
N SER A 658 4.51 -8.28 4.97
CA SER A 658 4.56 -7.62 6.28
C SER A 658 4.63 -8.63 7.44
N CYS A 659 4.11 -9.84 7.25
CA CYS A 659 4.04 -10.87 8.29
C CYS A 659 4.80 -12.17 7.96
N HIS A 660 5.04 -12.50 6.68
CA HIS A 660 5.65 -13.76 6.24
C HIS A 660 6.97 -13.58 5.50
N MET A 661 7.93 -14.51 5.72
CA MET A 661 9.19 -14.64 4.96
C MET A 661 9.24 -15.96 4.21
N ASN A 662 10.17 -16.05 3.25
CA ASN A 662 10.41 -17.31 2.56
C ASN A 662 11.03 -18.37 3.51
N ASP A 663 12.08 -18.01 4.23
CA ASP A 663 13.00 -18.91 4.93
C ASP A 663 13.08 -18.71 6.45
N LYS A 664 12.53 -17.65 6.99
CA LYS A 664 12.56 -17.33 8.43
C LYS A 664 11.18 -17.02 8.96
N LYS A 665 10.89 -17.45 10.19
CA LYS A 665 9.69 -17.06 10.91
C LYS A 665 9.76 -15.57 11.26
N SER A 666 8.70 -14.86 10.97
CA SER A 666 8.46 -13.47 11.39
C SER A 666 7.23 -13.45 12.33
N VAL A 667 6.31 -12.51 12.18
CA VAL A 667 4.99 -12.56 12.84
C VAL A 667 4.26 -13.85 12.45
N GLY A 668 4.21 -14.15 11.14
CA GLY A 668 3.72 -15.40 10.60
C GLY A 668 4.83 -16.45 10.40
N PRO A 669 4.47 -17.70 10.09
CA PRO A 669 5.44 -18.75 9.75
C PRO A 669 6.18 -18.43 8.46
N ALA A 670 7.41 -18.98 8.31
CA ALA A 670 8.10 -18.96 7.02
C ALA A 670 7.29 -19.73 5.96
N TYR A 671 7.33 -19.29 4.72
CA TYR A 671 6.65 -20.02 3.64
C TYR A 671 7.21 -21.43 3.46
N LEU A 672 8.53 -21.64 3.65
CA LEU A 672 9.15 -22.96 3.65
C LEU A 672 8.62 -23.87 4.77
N ASP A 673 8.34 -23.30 5.96
CA ASP A 673 7.76 -24.08 7.07
C ASP A 673 6.32 -24.47 6.76
N VAL A 674 5.53 -23.57 6.17
CA VAL A 674 4.17 -23.85 5.70
C VAL A 674 4.21 -24.95 4.65
N ALA A 675 5.06 -24.82 3.65
CA ALA A 675 5.26 -25.80 2.60
C ALA A 675 5.64 -27.18 3.17
N ALA A 676 6.60 -27.23 4.08
CA ALA A 676 7.04 -28.47 4.74
C ALA A 676 5.92 -29.13 5.55
N LYS A 677 5.17 -28.34 6.34
CA LYS A 677 4.08 -28.84 7.20
C LYS A 677 2.93 -29.46 6.40
N TYR A 678 2.58 -28.86 5.27
CA TYR A 678 1.40 -29.25 4.49
C TYR A 678 1.74 -30.06 3.23
N LYS A 679 3.00 -30.46 3.04
CA LYS A 679 3.50 -31.18 1.87
C LYS A 679 2.66 -32.40 1.44
N ASN A 680 2.11 -33.12 2.41
CA ASN A 680 1.37 -34.37 2.20
C ASN A 680 -0.14 -34.24 2.50
N ASP A 681 -0.67 -33.02 2.66
CA ASP A 681 -2.10 -32.79 2.92
C ASP A 681 -2.80 -32.38 1.62
N PRO A 682 -3.60 -33.29 1.00
CA PRO A 682 -4.29 -32.99 -0.25
C PRO A 682 -5.38 -31.90 -0.09
N SER A 683 -5.82 -31.61 1.13
CA SER A 683 -6.79 -30.55 1.42
C SER A 683 -6.13 -29.18 1.65
N ALA A 684 -4.79 -29.13 1.72
CA ALA A 684 -4.04 -27.93 2.02
C ALA A 684 -4.32 -26.76 1.06
N PRO A 685 -4.42 -26.94 -0.28
CA PRO A 685 -4.67 -25.82 -1.17
C PRO A 685 -5.95 -25.06 -0.82
N GLU A 686 -7.06 -25.74 -0.66
CA GLU A 686 -8.35 -25.12 -0.34
C GLU A 686 -8.37 -24.54 1.09
N LYS A 687 -7.84 -25.30 2.05
CA LYS A 687 -7.78 -24.93 3.46
C LYS A 687 -6.92 -23.67 3.68
N LEU A 688 -5.76 -23.57 3.04
CA LEU A 688 -4.85 -22.43 3.16
C LEU A 688 -5.36 -21.24 2.37
N ALA A 689 -5.98 -21.42 1.20
CA ALA A 689 -6.64 -20.34 0.48
C ALA A 689 -7.78 -19.74 1.31
N THR A 690 -8.60 -20.56 1.96
CA THR A 690 -9.62 -20.13 2.89
C THR A 690 -8.99 -19.39 4.10
N LYS A 691 -7.83 -19.86 4.59
CA LYS A 691 -7.09 -19.21 5.67
C LYS A 691 -6.59 -17.82 5.28
N ILE A 692 -6.12 -17.61 4.06
CA ILE A 692 -5.74 -16.30 3.54
C ILE A 692 -6.95 -15.35 3.59
N ILE A 693 -8.09 -15.78 3.07
CA ILE A 693 -9.29 -14.94 2.97
C ILE A 693 -9.90 -14.63 4.33
N GLN A 694 -10.00 -15.63 5.22
CA GLN A 694 -10.70 -15.54 6.49
C GLN A 694 -9.81 -15.18 7.68
N GLY A 695 -8.49 -15.31 7.55
CA GLY A 695 -7.56 -15.10 8.65
C GLY A 695 -7.70 -16.12 9.78
N GLY A 696 -7.27 -15.73 10.99
CA GLY A 696 -7.39 -16.52 12.21
C GLY A 696 -6.07 -17.14 12.69
N GLY A 697 -6.05 -17.74 13.89
CA GLY A 697 -4.83 -18.24 14.56
C GLY A 697 -4.86 -19.71 14.95
N GLY A 698 -4.00 -20.07 15.89
CA GLY A 698 -4.01 -21.35 16.61
C GLY A 698 -3.18 -22.48 16.00
N VAL A 699 -2.66 -22.36 14.75
CA VAL A 699 -1.87 -23.42 14.09
C VAL A 699 -0.36 -23.17 14.23
N TRP A 700 0.05 -21.92 14.33
CA TRP A 700 1.44 -21.47 14.29
C TRP A 700 1.85 -20.62 15.50
N GLY A 701 1.08 -20.65 16.58
CA GLY A 701 1.29 -19.90 17.81
C GLY A 701 0.21 -18.86 18.05
N ASP A 702 0.52 -17.88 18.90
CA ASP A 702 -0.45 -16.94 19.46
C ASP A 702 -0.88 -15.82 18.51
N HIS A 703 -0.13 -15.59 17.41
CA HIS A 703 -0.48 -14.55 16.43
C HIS A 703 -1.54 -15.04 15.46
N ALA A 704 -2.60 -14.26 15.32
CA ALA A 704 -3.62 -14.50 14.31
C ALA A 704 -3.15 -13.93 12.97
N MET A 705 -3.35 -14.69 11.89
CA MET A 705 -3.21 -14.18 10.53
C MET A 705 -4.35 -13.21 10.24
N ALA A 706 -4.04 -12.03 9.74
CA ALA A 706 -5.03 -11.08 9.25
C ALA A 706 -5.91 -11.69 8.15
N ALA A 707 -7.16 -11.26 8.05
CA ALA A 707 -8.06 -11.66 6.99
C ALA A 707 -7.88 -10.78 5.75
N HIS A 708 -7.92 -11.37 4.56
CA HIS A 708 -7.79 -10.67 3.29
C HIS A 708 -9.04 -10.91 2.40
N PRO A 709 -10.23 -10.39 2.78
CA PRO A 709 -11.48 -10.68 2.09
C PRO A 709 -11.54 -10.08 0.68
N SER A 710 -10.66 -9.16 0.34
CA SER A 710 -10.51 -8.59 -1.01
C SER A 710 -9.79 -9.54 -1.99
N ILE A 711 -9.04 -10.54 -1.48
CA ILE A 711 -8.38 -11.54 -2.32
C ILE A 711 -9.39 -12.59 -2.75
N SER A 712 -9.52 -12.78 -4.07
CA SER A 712 -10.41 -13.83 -4.59
C SER A 712 -9.92 -15.22 -4.22
N GLN A 713 -10.85 -16.21 -4.17
CA GLN A 713 -10.50 -17.61 -3.89
C GLN A 713 -9.45 -18.14 -4.88
N GLN A 714 -9.50 -17.73 -6.13
CA GLN A 714 -8.56 -18.13 -7.18
C GLN A 714 -7.16 -17.54 -6.93
N ASN A 715 -7.07 -16.25 -6.59
CA ASN A 715 -5.80 -15.60 -6.28
C ASN A 715 -5.17 -16.22 -5.02
N ALA A 716 -5.97 -16.46 -3.98
CA ALA A 716 -5.52 -17.13 -2.76
C ALA A 716 -4.99 -18.55 -3.06
N ALA A 717 -5.68 -19.32 -3.90
CA ALA A 717 -5.23 -20.65 -4.33
C ALA A 717 -3.90 -20.58 -5.11
N THR A 718 -3.72 -19.55 -5.93
CA THR A 718 -2.48 -19.32 -6.69
C THR A 718 -1.31 -18.98 -5.75
N MET A 719 -1.53 -18.12 -4.75
CA MET A 719 -0.54 -17.85 -3.69
C MET A 719 -0.15 -19.14 -2.94
N VAL A 720 -1.14 -19.96 -2.56
CA VAL A 720 -0.92 -21.21 -1.86
C VAL A 720 -0.15 -22.21 -2.72
N SER A 721 -0.45 -22.30 -4.01
CA SER A 721 0.30 -23.16 -4.94
C SER A 721 1.79 -22.79 -4.98
N TYR A 722 2.12 -21.50 -5.00
CA TYR A 722 3.49 -21.05 -4.88
C TYR A 722 4.11 -21.49 -3.54
N ILE A 723 3.44 -21.20 -2.42
CA ILE A 723 3.95 -21.52 -1.08
C ILE A 723 4.21 -23.03 -0.95
N LEU A 724 3.26 -23.89 -1.34
CA LEU A 724 3.42 -25.34 -1.25
C LEU A 724 4.48 -25.87 -2.22
N GLY A 725 4.66 -25.23 -3.37
CA GLY A 725 5.70 -25.53 -4.34
C GLY A 725 7.12 -25.34 -3.78
N LEU A 726 7.32 -24.48 -2.78
CA LEU A 726 8.62 -24.26 -2.13
C LEU A 726 9.16 -25.51 -1.42
N ALA A 727 8.29 -26.43 -0.95
CA ALA A 727 8.71 -27.70 -0.34
C ALA A 727 9.04 -28.77 -1.38
N SER A 728 8.61 -28.60 -2.60
CA SER A 728 8.97 -29.48 -3.69
C SER A 728 10.43 -29.15 -4.05
N LYS A 729 11.31 -30.15 -4.07
CA LYS A 729 12.57 -29.99 -4.80
C LYS A 729 12.17 -29.43 -6.17
N LYS A 730 12.85 -28.31 -6.62
CA LYS A 730 12.64 -27.76 -7.96
C LYS A 730 12.34 -28.90 -8.91
N PRO A 731 11.27 -28.80 -9.74
CA PRO A 731 11.14 -29.74 -10.84
C PRO A 731 12.49 -29.69 -11.56
N THR A 732 13.21 -30.76 -11.63
CA THR A 732 14.31 -30.93 -12.55
C THR A 732 13.70 -31.07 -13.95
N GLY A 733 12.89 -30.11 -14.35
CA GLY A 733 12.58 -29.86 -15.73
C GLY A 733 13.92 -29.56 -16.37
N LYS A 734 14.27 -30.34 -17.38
CA LYS A 734 15.49 -30.12 -18.14
C LYS A 734 15.47 -28.66 -18.58
N LYS A 735 16.45 -27.85 -18.10
CA LYS A 735 16.63 -26.46 -18.51
C LYS A 735 16.41 -26.36 -20.02
N PRO A 736 15.56 -25.47 -20.53
CA PRO A 736 15.40 -25.31 -21.97
C PRO A 736 16.76 -25.11 -22.64
N ALA A 737 17.00 -25.77 -23.76
CA ALA A 737 18.22 -25.58 -24.52
C ALA A 737 18.30 -24.13 -25.06
N LEU A 738 19.47 -23.64 -25.44
CA LEU A 738 19.64 -22.30 -26.02
C LEU A 738 18.99 -22.15 -27.41
N SER A 739 18.58 -23.24 -28.03
CA SER A 739 17.76 -23.25 -29.22
C SER A 739 16.99 -24.56 -29.30
N GLY A 740 15.82 -24.55 -29.93
CA GLY A 740 15.02 -25.74 -30.04
C GLY A 740 13.55 -25.47 -30.29
N THR A 741 12.72 -26.47 -29.95
CA THR A 741 11.26 -26.41 -30.10
C THR A 741 10.65 -26.44 -28.70
N PHE A 742 9.84 -25.43 -28.42
CA PHE A 742 8.95 -25.37 -27.25
C PHE A 742 7.53 -25.74 -27.66
N VAL A 743 6.90 -26.65 -26.93
CA VAL A 743 5.52 -27.05 -27.13
C VAL A 743 4.69 -26.58 -25.93
N PRO A 744 3.87 -25.53 -26.06
CA PRO A 744 3.03 -25.02 -24.98
C PRO A 744 1.98 -26.07 -24.57
N GLU A 745 1.81 -26.30 -23.28
CA GLU A 745 0.78 -27.14 -22.71
C GLU A 745 -0.02 -26.37 -21.65
N VAL A 746 -1.32 -26.60 -21.57
CA VAL A 746 -2.14 -26.06 -20.48
C VAL A 746 -1.98 -26.99 -19.28
N PRO A 747 -1.61 -26.47 -18.09
CA PRO A 747 -1.50 -27.29 -16.89
C PRO A 747 -2.81 -28.02 -16.55
N GLU A 748 -2.70 -29.23 -16.00
CA GLU A 748 -3.86 -30.01 -15.61
C GLU A 748 -4.70 -29.25 -14.55
N GLY A 749 -6.00 -29.14 -14.81
CA GLY A 749 -6.93 -28.42 -13.94
C GLY A 749 -7.04 -26.90 -14.23
N ASP A 750 -6.22 -26.34 -15.12
CA ASP A 750 -6.35 -24.95 -15.57
C ASP A 750 -7.39 -24.82 -16.70
N ASN A 751 -8.05 -23.65 -16.77
CA ASN A 751 -9.06 -23.37 -17.79
C ASN A 751 -8.48 -23.02 -19.18
N GLY A 752 -7.15 -22.95 -19.31
CA GLY A 752 -6.41 -22.62 -20.51
C GLY A 752 -6.46 -21.15 -20.94
N ARG A 753 -6.94 -20.26 -20.07
CA ARG A 753 -7.06 -18.82 -20.36
C ARG A 753 -5.85 -17.98 -19.92
N GLY A 754 -4.83 -18.62 -19.39
CA GLY A 754 -3.57 -17.99 -19.05
C GLY A 754 -2.71 -17.62 -20.24
N GLY A 755 -1.41 -17.49 -20.03
CA GLY A 755 -0.42 -17.20 -21.07
C GLY A 755 0.94 -17.75 -20.73
N TYR A 756 1.87 -17.71 -21.68
CA TYR A 756 3.25 -18.12 -21.47
C TYR A 756 4.18 -16.92 -21.40
N LEU A 757 5.16 -16.98 -20.51
CA LEU A 757 6.29 -16.08 -20.42
C LEU A 757 7.56 -16.85 -20.73
N LEU A 758 8.23 -16.48 -21.82
CA LEU A 758 9.50 -17.03 -22.22
C LEU A 758 10.57 -16.02 -21.83
N ARG A 759 11.45 -16.40 -20.90
CA ARG A 759 12.46 -15.52 -20.31
C ARG A 759 13.85 -16.06 -20.56
N VAL A 760 14.73 -15.17 -20.96
CA VAL A 760 16.18 -15.38 -20.94
C VAL A 760 16.81 -14.28 -20.13
N ALA A 761 17.83 -14.60 -19.35
CA ALA A 761 18.59 -13.62 -18.61
C ALA A 761 20.03 -14.06 -18.43
N TYR A 762 20.92 -13.09 -18.37
CA TYR A 762 22.34 -13.27 -18.09
C TYR A 762 22.81 -12.20 -17.11
N LYS A 763 23.59 -12.62 -16.13
CA LYS A 763 24.27 -11.76 -15.16
C LYS A 763 25.77 -11.84 -15.46
N ASP A 764 26.38 -10.70 -15.81
CA ASP A 764 27.81 -10.62 -16.09
C ASP A 764 28.66 -10.87 -14.82
N LYS A 765 29.96 -11.03 -14.98
CA LYS A 765 30.89 -11.27 -13.89
C LYS A 765 31.27 -9.99 -13.16
N GLY A 766 30.83 -8.83 -13.69
CA GLY A 766 31.25 -7.53 -13.21
C GLY A 766 32.71 -7.21 -13.53
N THR A 767 33.18 -6.06 -13.06
CA THR A 767 34.56 -5.61 -13.23
C THR A 767 35.21 -5.30 -11.88
N GLU A 768 36.52 -5.03 -11.85
CA GLU A 768 37.27 -4.71 -10.61
C GLU A 768 36.63 -3.57 -9.79
N HIS A 769 35.95 -2.64 -10.46
CA HIS A 769 35.41 -1.42 -9.83
C HIS A 769 33.89 -1.40 -9.74
N LEU A 770 33.21 -2.28 -10.44
CA LEU A 770 31.76 -2.31 -10.53
C LEU A 770 31.23 -3.74 -10.37
N GLY A 771 30.16 -3.86 -9.61
CA GLY A 771 29.44 -5.13 -9.48
C GLY A 771 28.85 -5.60 -10.82
N SER A 772 28.37 -6.84 -10.83
CA SER A 772 27.73 -7.45 -11.99
C SER A 772 26.42 -6.72 -12.37
N LEU A 773 26.17 -6.66 -13.67
CA LEU A 773 24.94 -6.19 -14.27
C LEU A 773 24.12 -7.36 -14.80
N THR A 774 22.82 -7.23 -14.85
CA THR A 774 21.93 -8.26 -15.37
C THR A 774 21.11 -7.70 -16.51
N SER A 775 21.02 -8.48 -17.61
CA SER A 775 20.10 -8.20 -18.69
C SER A 775 19.12 -9.35 -18.85
N GLU A 776 17.88 -9.02 -19.17
CA GLU A 776 16.83 -10.01 -19.44
C GLU A 776 15.98 -9.63 -20.63
N LYS A 777 15.43 -10.65 -21.31
CA LYS A 777 14.42 -10.51 -22.33
C LYS A 777 13.25 -11.43 -22.02
N ILE A 778 12.02 -10.90 -22.03
CA ILE A 778 10.81 -11.66 -21.83
C ILE A 778 9.92 -11.53 -23.07
N ILE A 779 9.41 -12.66 -23.55
CA ILE A 779 8.35 -12.73 -24.56
C ILE A 779 7.10 -13.24 -23.87
N ALA A 780 6.02 -12.46 -23.97
CA ALA A 780 4.70 -12.83 -23.47
C ALA A 780 3.85 -13.39 -24.61
N LEU A 781 3.45 -14.65 -24.53
CA LEU A 781 2.51 -15.27 -25.45
C LEU A 781 1.14 -15.35 -24.79
N ARG A 782 0.20 -14.59 -25.32
CA ARG A 782 -1.17 -14.48 -24.78
C ARG A 782 -1.98 -15.72 -25.13
N ASN A 783 -3.06 -15.94 -24.38
CA ASN A 783 -4.13 -16.82 -24.82
C ASN A 783 -4.76 -16.29 -26.11
N PRO A 784 -5.12 -17.14 -27.07
CA PRO A 784 -5.80 -16.71 -28.31
C PRO A 784 -7.22 -16.19 -28.07
N SER A 785 -7.80 -16.35 -26.89
CA SER A 785 -9.10 -15.76 -26.52
C SER A 785 -8.89 -14.42 -25.81
N LEU A 786 -9.35 -13.35 -26.43
CA LEU A 786 -9.26 -11.98 -25.91
C LEU A 786 -10.58 -11.59 -25.23
N ASP A 787 -10.45 -10.84 -24.14
CA ASP A 787 -11.55 -10.23 -23.44
C ASP A 787 -11.88 -8.87 -24.10
N PRO A 788 -13.13 -8.61 -24.52
CA PRO A 788 -13.55 -7.32 -25.05
C PRO A 788 -13.27 -6.13 -24.13
N GLU A 789 -13.26 -6.33 -22.80
CA GLU A 789 -12.95 -5.28 -21.82
C GLU A 789 -11.50 -4.79 -21.89
N ARG A 790 -10.59 -5.63 -22.42
CA ARG A 790 -9.17 -5.35 -22.53
C ARG A 790 -8.75 -4.83 -23.90
N ALA A 791 -9.71 -4.34 -24.69
CA ALA A 791 -9.40 -3.69 -25.95
C ALA A 791 -8.61 -2.40 -25.71
N ASP A 792 -7.53 -2.22 -26.47
CA ASP A 792 -6.66 -1.04 -26.38
C ASP A 792 -7.36 0.24 -26.85
N ILE A 793 -8.32 0.09 -27.78
CA ILE A 793 -9.07 1.19 -28.39
C ILE A 793 -10.54 0.78 -28.48
N GLN A 794 -11.43 1.70 -28.11
CA GLN A 794 -12.87 1.43 -28.10
C GLN A 794 -13.67 2.62 -28.63
N LYS A 795 -14.75 2.33 -29.37
CA LYS A 795 -15.74 3.32 -29.81
C LYS A 795 -17.14 2.72 -29.76
N GLY A 796 -18.09 3.46 -29.17
CA GLY A 796 -19.50 3.04 -29.11
C GLY A 796 -19.69 1.81 -28.22
N THR A 797 -19.05 1.75 -27.05
CA THR A 797 -19.10 0.62 -26.14
C THR A 797 -19.78 0.99 -24.83
N VAL A 798 -20.58 0.06 -24.27
CA VAL A 798 -21.20 0.19 -22.94
C VAL A 798 -20.98 -1.11 -22.17
N LEU A 799 -20.38 -1.02 -20.99
CA LEU A 799 -20.16 -2.19 -20.12
C LEU A 799 -21.47 -2.65 -19.48
N MET A 800 -21.84 -3.91 -19.70
CA MET A 800 -22.99 -4.57 -19.10
C MET A 800 -22.50 -5.55 -18.02
N THR A 801 -22.99 -5.41 -16.80
CA THR A 801 -22.53 -6.21 -15.65
C THR A 801 -23.52 -7.29 -15.19
N THR A 802 -24.75 -7.31 -15.72
CA THR A 802 -25.78 -8.30 -15.34
C THR A 802 -26.51 -8.85 -16.58
N PRO A 803 -26.83 -10.14 -16.61
CA PRO A 803 -26.42 -11.21 -15.70
C PRO A 803 -25.00 -11.71 -15.96
N THR A 804 -24.39 -11.35 -17.10
CA THR A 804 -23.03 -11.72 -17.50
C THR A 804 -22.28 -10.48 -17.94
N ARG A 805 -21.00 -10.37 -17.54
CA ARG A 805 -20.18 -9.23 -17.92
C ARG A 805 -19.87 -9.28 -19.43
N SER A 806 -20.20 -8.22 -20.15
CA SER A 806 -20.05 -8.13 -21.61
C SER A 806 -20.02 -6.66 -22.05
N PHE A 807 -19.43 -6.39 -23.23
CA PHE A 807 -19.47 -5.08 -23.86
C PHE A 807 -20.58 -4.99 -24.91
N SER A 808 -21.55 -4.13 -24.69
CA SER A 808 -22.55 -3.78 -25.70
C SER A 808 -21.96 -2.81 -26.71
N MET A 809 -22.03 -3.17 -27.99
CA MET A 809 -21.65 -2.36 -29.13
C MET A 809 -22.84 -1.53 -29.58
N VAL A 810 -22.75 -0.22 -29.40
CA VAL A 810 -23.87 0.72 -29.57
C VAL A 810 -23.62 1.62 -30.77
N GLY A 811 -24.57 1.66 -31.68
CA GLY A 811 -24.52 2.42 -32.93
C GLY A 811 -23.73 1.71 -34.05
N ASN A 812 -24.09 2.04 -35.31
CA ASN A 812 -23.35 1.56 -36.47
C ASN A 812 -21.91 2.06 -36.44
N GLU A 813 -20.95 1.22 -36.83
CA GLU A 813 -19.49 1.50 -36.81
C GLU A 813 -18.87 1.65 -35.44
N SER A 814 -19.49 1.11 -34.38
CA SER A 814 -18.82 0.84 -33.13
C SER A 814 -17.70 -0.17 -33.30
N TYR A 815 -16.58 -0.03 -32.56
CA TYR A 815 -15.46 -0.96 -32.74
C TYR A 815 -14.66 -1.20 -31.46
N LEU A 816 -13.95 -2.35 -31.45
CA LEU A 816 -12.90 -2.73 -30.51
C LEU A 816 -11.59 -2.86 -31.29
N GLY A 817 -10.51 -2.24 -30.80
CA GLY A 817 -9.17 -2.33 -31.40
C GLY A 817 -8.16 -2.97 -30.45
N TYR A 818 -7.30 -3.82 -30.97
CA TYR A 818 -6.19 -4.44 -30.24
C TYR A 818 -4.89 -4.21 -31.01
N LYS A 819 -3.82 -3.85 -30.30
CA LYS A 819 -2.53 -3.49 -30.88
C LYS A 819 -1.57 -4.66 -30.97
N ALA A 820 -0.75 -4.63 -32.02
CA ALA A 820 0.43 -5.46 -32.19
C ALA A 820 0.16 -6.97 -32.03
N LEU A 821 -0.83 -7.52 -32.76
CA LEU A 821 -1.14 -8.95 -32.78
C LEU A 821 -0.53 -9.62 -34.02
N ASP A 822 0.10 -10.78 -33.82
CA ASP A 822 0.65 -11.59 -34.94
C ASP A 822 -0.44 -12.46 -35.59
N PHE A 823 -0.69 -12.20 -36.86
CA PHE A 823 -1.66 -12.93 -37.67
C PHE A 823 -1.10 -14.19 -38.35
N SER A 824 0.21 -14.45 -38.18
CA SER A 824 0.86 -15.63 -38.80
C SER A 824 0.16 -16.94 -38.41
N GLY A 825 -0.40 -17.62 -39.43
CA GLY A 825 -1.11 -18.87 -39.26
C GLY A 825 -2.52 -18.79 -38.71
N ILE A 826 -3.09 -17.61 -38.52
CA ILE A 826 -4.49 -17.41 -38.11
C ILE A 826 -5.40 -17.52 -39.35
N LYS A 827 -6.42 -18.37 -39.27
CA LYS A 827 -7.35 -18.63 -40.38
C LYS A 827 -8.73 -18.08 -40.17
N GLN A 828 -9.16 -17.96 -38.91
CA GLN A 828 -10.47 -17.43 -38.58
C GLN A 828 -10.48 -16.83 -37.19
N ILE A 829 -11.44 -15.95 -36.93
CA ILE A 829 -11.75 -15.42 -35.60
C ILE A 829 -13.17 -15.83 -35.24
N GLU A 830 -13.33 -16.33 -34.04
CA GLU A 830 -14.61 -16.73 -33.46
C GLU A 830 -15.05 -15.67 -32.45
N PHE A 831 -16.27 -15.18 -32.59
CA PHE A 831 -16.86 -14.19 -31.67
C PHE A 831 -18.01 -14.86 -30.92
N LEU A 832 -17.91 -14.84 -29.60
CA LEU A 832 -19.01 -15.17 -28.72
C LEU A 832 -19.76 -13.88 -28.40
N VAL A 833 -21.01 -13.75 -28.86
CA VAL A 833 -21.82 -12.53 -28.75
C VAL A 833 -23.20 -12.80 -28.19
N GLN A 834 -23.79 -11.81 -27.54
CA GLN A 834 -25.19 -11.85 -27.12
C GLN A 834 -25.98 -10.84 -27.93
N ALA A 835 -27.07 -11.33 -28.56
CA ALA A 835 -27.99 -10.50 -29.32
C ALA A 835 -29.42 -10.93 -29.01
N GLN A 836 -30.01 -10.29 -27.97
CA GLN A 836 -31.36 -10.65 -27.53
C GLN A 836 -32.34 -9.56 -27.89
N PRO A 837 -33.47 -9.82 -28.56
CA PRO A 837 -34.47 -8.82 -28.90
C PRO A 837 -34.99 -8.03 -27.70
N ARG A 838 -35.16 -8.69 -26.57
CA ARG A 838 -35.61 -8.07 -25.31
C ARG A 838 -34.65 -7.00 -24.75
N THR A 839 -33.36 -7.04 -25.13
CA THR A 839 -32.37 -6.00 -24.76
C THR A 839 -32.28 -4.91 -25.84
N GLY A 840 -33.12 -4.95 -26.87
CA GLY A 840 -33.09 -4.01 -27.99
C GLY A 840 -31.95 -4.27 -28.98
N ALA A 841 -31.26 -5.40 -28.90
CA ALA A 841 -30.20 -5.75 -29.84
C ALA A 841 -30.75 -5.93 -31.27
N THR A 842 -30.06 -5.33 -32.24
CA THR A 842 -30.48 -5.36 -33.66
C THR A 842 -29.76 -6.42 -34.48
N GLY A 843 -28.67 -6.98 -33.94
CA GLY A 843 -27.78 -7.82 -34.72
C GLY A 843 -27.00 -7.02 -35.77
N GLY A 844 -26.29 -7.69 -36.65
CA GLY A 844 -25.43 -7.07 -37.64
C GLY A 844 -24.30 -7.99 -38.10
N VAL A 845 -23.24 -7.43 -38.64
CA VAL A 845 -22.03 -8.16 -39.00
C VAL A 845 -20.83 -7.60 -38.26
N ILE A 846 -19.79 -8.42 -38.09
CA ILE A 846 -18.50 -7.98 -37.51
C ILE A 846 -17.46 -8.05 -38.60
N GLU A 847 -16.91 -6.92 -38.98
CA GLU A 847 -15.81 -6.78 -39.94
C GLU A 847 -14.48 -6.79 -39.21
N VAL A 848 -13.46 -7.44 -39.78
CA VAL A 848 -12.11 -7.51 -39.27
C VAL A 848 -11.19 -6.66 -40.14
N HIS A 849 -10.74 -5.51 -39.61
CA HIS A 849 -9.88 -4.57 -40.31
C HIS A 849 -8.48 -4.55 -39.69
N LEU A 850 -7.45 -4.30 -40.50
CA LEU A 850 -6.07 -4.11 -40.05
C LEU A 850 -5.71 -2.63 -39.97
N ASP A 851 -4.90 -2.29 -38.98
CA ASP A 851 -4.20 -1.04 -38.80
C ASP A 851 -5.08 0.23 -38.56
N SER A 852 -6.35 0.13 -38.92
CA SER A 852 -7.35 1.20 -38.59
C SER A 852 -8.78 0.62 -38.74
N PRO A 853 -9.81 1.29 -38.17
CA PRO A 853 -11.21 0.85 -38.32
C PRO A 853 -11.75 0.86 -39.75
N THR A 854 -11.04 1.54 -40.67
CA THR A 854 -11.35 1.65 -42.09
C THR A 854 -10.20 1.09 -42.95
N GLY A 855 -9.26 0.41 -42.36
CA GLY A 855 -8.12 -0.22 -43.02
C GLY A 855 -8.51 -1.46 -43.84
N PRO A 856 -7.56 -2.25 -44.34
CA PRO A 856 -7.83 -3.44 -45.12
C PRO A 856 -8.80 -4.39 -44.40
N LEU A 857 -9.91 -4.75 -45.09
CA LEU A 857 -10.87 -5.75 -44.63
C LEU A 857 -10.32 -7.14 -44.92
N ILE A 858 -10.01 -7.89 -43.89
CA ILE A 858 -9.44 -9.24 -44.02
C ILE A 858 -10.44 -10.37 -43.69
N GLY A 859 -11.58 -10.04 -43.09
CA GLY A 859 -12.61 -11.04 -42.77
C GLY A 859 -13.91 -10.39 -42.31
N GLN A 860 -14.99 -11.17 -42.33
CA GLN A 860 -16.31 -10.72 -41.91
C GLN A 860 -17.13 -11.92 -41.42
N THR A 861 -17.99 -11.71 -40.41
CA THR A 861 -18.93 -12.73 -39.94
C THR A 861 -20.14 -12.82 -40.85
N GLU A 862 -20.88 -13.93 -40.75
CA GLU A 862 -22.24 -13.99 -41.22
C GLU A 862 -23.12 -13.00 -40.44
N GLN A 863 -24.34 -12.71 -40.99
CA GLN A 863 -25.34 -11.86 -40.36
C GLN A 863 -25.75 -12.42 -38.99
N ILE A 864 -25.53 -11.70 -37.92
CA ILE A 864 -25.97 -12.04 -36.59
C ILE A 864 -27.44 -11.66 -36.45
N VAL A 865 -28.29 -12.66 -36.28
CA VAL A 865 -29.74 -12.47 -36.09
C VAL A 865 -30.06 -12.55 -34.60
N PRO A 866 -30.71 -11.54 -34.01
CA PRO A 866 -31.12 -11.57 -32.59
C PRO A 866 -32.02 -12.77 -32.30
N LYS A 867 -31.75 -13.46 -31.18
CA LYS A 867 -32.50 -14.64 -30.74
C LYS A 867 -32.77 -14.58 -29.23
N ASP A 868 -34.04 -14.82 -28.86
CA ASP A 868 -34.41 -14.99 -27.46
C ASP A 868 -33.92 -16.30 -26.89
N VAL A 869 -33.47 -16.28 -25.65
CA VAL A 869 -33.10 -17.48 -24.90
C VAL A 869 -34.24 -17.86 -23.96
N ASP A 870 -34.78 -19.08 -24.12
CA ASP A 870 -35.78 -19.60 -23.20
C ASP A 870 -35.18 -20.08 -21.89
N PHE A 871 -35.26 -19.20 -20.86
CA PHE A 871 -34.75 -19.48 -19.50
C PHE A 871 -35.48 -20.67 -18.83
N ARG A 872 -36.68 -21.00 -19.20
CA ARG A 872 -37.43 -22.12 -18.60
C ARG A 872 -36.83 -23.47 -18.97
N SER A 873 -36.29 -23.59 -20.16
CA SER A 873 -35.58 -24.79 -20.60
C SER A 873 -34.23 -24.99 -19.90
N ILE A 874 -33.61 -23.92 -19.40
CA ILE A 874 -32.27 -23.93 -18.77
C ILE A 874 -32.39 -24.22 -17.26
N THR A 875 -33.45 -23.78 -16.60
CA THR A 875 -33.63 -23.92 -15.14
C THR A 875 -34.32 -25.21 -14.69
N GLY A 876 -34.60 -26.14 -15.62
CA GLY A 876 -35.14 -27.46 -15.29
C GLY A 876 -36.55 -27.42 -14.71
N GLY A 877 -37.38 -26.45 -15.09
CA GLY A 877 -38.80 -26.38 -14.72
C GLY A 877 -39.63 -27.49 -15.35
N GLY A 878 -39.52 -28.72 -14.82
CA GLY A 878 -40.43 -29.82 -15.18
C GLY A 878 -41.84 -29.49 -14.77
N ASN A 879 -42.75 -29.57 -15.76
CA ASN A 879 -44.17 -29.47 -15.63
C ASN A 879 -44.69 -30.61 -14.73
N ASN A 880 -45.02 -30.33 -13.45
CA ASN A 880 -45.87 -31.19 -12.63
C ASN A 880 -47.01 -30.34 -12.05
N ASN A 881 -48.03 -30.14 -12.92
CA ASN A 881 -49.38 -29.88 -12.45
C ASN A 881 -49.94 -31.19 -11.86
N ASN A 882 -49.99 -31.32 -10.57
CA ASN A 882 -51.00 -31.95 -9.75
C ASN A 882 -50.47 -32.24 -8.32
N ASN A 883 -50.71 -31.34 -7.39
CA ASN A 883 -51.05 -31.57 -5.97
C ASN A 883 -50.77 -30.26 -5.18
N ARG A 884 -51.65 -29.34 -5.36
CA ARG A 884 -51.87 -28.33 -4.31
C ARG A 884 -52.82 -28.91 -3.27
N ASN A 885 -52.30 -29.24 -2.11
CA ASN A 885 -52.81 -29.05 -0.79
C ASN A 885 -52.24 -30.11 0.21
N ARG A 886 -51.71 -29.61 1.29
CA ARG A 886 -51.18 -30.25 2.50
C ARG A 886 -49.66 -30.32 2.54
N ASN A 887 -49.10 -29.37 3.33
CA ASN A 887 -47.80 -29.40 4.04
C ASN A 887 -46.99 -28.12 3.90
N ALA A 888 -47.64 -26.97 3.86
CA ALA A 888 -46.92 -25.67 3.91
C ALA A 888 -46.63 -25.18 5.35
N GLN A 889 -47.00 -25.94 6.42
CA GLN A 889 -46.81 -25.47 7.79
C GLN A 889 -45.76 -26.24 8.62
N GLN A 890 -45.10 -27.28 8.09
CA GLN A 890 -44.09 -28.04 8.83
C GLN A 890 -42.62 -27.86 8.37
N ARG A 891 -42.35 -27.05 7.35
CA ARG A 891 -40.99 -26.77 6.88
C ARG A 891 -40.41 -25.39 7.25
N ARG A 892 -41.04 -24.69 8.20
CA ARG A 892 -40.54 -23.40 8.73
C ARG A 892 -39.77 -23.49 10.06
N ARG A 893 -39.31 -24.67 10.48
CA ARG A 893 -38.57 -24.86 11.74
C ARG A 893 -37.28 -25.67 11.61
N GLN A 894 -36.67 -25.74 10.45
CA GLN A 894 -35.27 -26.14 10.36
C GLN A 894 -34.57 -25.17 9.42
N GLY A 895 -34.05 -24.09 10.02
CA GLY A 895 -33.19 -23.12 9.38
C GLY A 895 -31.82 -23.77 9.14
N GLY A 896 -31.52 -24.05 7.90
CA GLY A 896 -30.19 -24.32 7.42
C GLY A 896 -29.98 -23.38 6.24
N GLY A 897 -29.10 -22.37 6.39
CA GLY A 897 -28.65 -21.49 5.33
C GLY A 897 -27.92 -22.29 4.26
N GLY A 898 -28.68 -22.75 3.28
CA GLY A 898 -28.13 -23.20 2.00
C GLY A 898 -27.80 -21.97 1.17
N GLY A 899 -26.57 -21.46 1.25
CA GLY A 899 -26.00 -20.58 0.23
C GLY A 899 -26.17 -21.25 -1.12
N ALA A 900 -26.43 -20.46 -2.17
CA ALA A 900 -26.46 -20.92 -3.56
C ALA A 900 -25.07 -21.44 -3.96
N ALA A 901 -24.71 -22.61 -3.45
CA ALA A 901 -23.52 -23.33 -3.87
C ALA A 901 -23.81 -23.95 -5.23
N GLY A 902 -23.07 -23.53 -6.26
CA GLY A 902 -22.93 -24.29 -7.48
C GLY A 902 -23.68 -23.85 -8.70
N PHE A 903 -24.07 -22.57 -8.85
CA PHE A 903 -24.49 -22.11 -10.17
C PHE A 903 -23.26 -21.64 -10.95
N ASP A 904 -22.83 -22.42 -11.95
CA ASP A 904 -21.72 -22.05 -12.83
C ASP A 904 -22.18 -20.95 -13.81
N PHE A 905 -21.86 -19.70 -13.46
CA PHE A 905 -22.15 -18.53 -14.30
C PHE A 905 -21.46 -18.60 -15.67
N SER A 906 -20.36 -19.36 -15.80
CA SER A 906 -19.68 -19.55 -17.09
C SER A 906 -20.54 -20.38 -18.06
N MET A 907 -21.24 -21.36 -17.55
CA MET A 907 -22.20 -22.16 -18.32
C MET A 907 -23.38 -21.30 -18.76
N LEU A 908 -23.92 -20.45 -17.90
CA LEU A 908 -25.00 -19.53 -18.27
C LEU A 908 -24.55 -18.53 -19.33
N ARG A 909 -23.33 -18.02 -19.24
CA ARG A 909 -22.71 -17.12 -20.21
C ARG A 909 -22.69 -17.76 -21.62
N ARG A 910 -22.27 -19.02 -21.74
CA ARG A 910 -22.24 -19.74 -23.00
C ARG A 910 -23.63 -20.04 -23.54
N LEU A 911 -24.56 -20.44 -22.69
CA LEU A 911 -25.94 -20.75 -23.11
C LEU A 911 -26.71 -19.53 -23.63
N MET A 912 -26.36 -18.35 -23.19
CA MET A 912 -26.97 -17.07 -23.60
C MET A 912 -26.30 -16.45 -24.81
N SER A 913 -25.22 -17.03 -25.32
CA SER A 913 -24.44 -16.44 -26.42
C SER A 913 -24.60 -17.17 -27.73
N ILE A 914 -24.39 -16.44 -28.81
CA ILE A 914 -24.34 -16.92 -30.20
C ILE A 914 -22.86 -16.95 -30.58
N ASN A 915 -22.43 -18.06 -31.18
CA ASN A 915 -21.08 -18.18 -31.69
C ASN A 915 -21.09 -17.89 -33.18
N VAL A 916 -20.35 -16.90 -33.64
CA VAL A 916 -20.20 -16.51 -35.03
C VAL A 916 -18.74 -16.48 -35.45
N LYS A 917 -18.44 -16.78 -36.71
CA LYS A 917 -17.09 -16.92 -37.23
C LYS A 917 -16.84 -15.95 -38.39
N ALA A 918 -15.63 -15.34 -38.37
CA ALA A 918 -15.10 -14.58 -39.48
C ALA A 918 -13.92 -15.35 -40.08
N PRO A 919 -14.09 -16.04 -41.23
CA PRO A 919 -12.95 -16.55 -42.00
C PRO A 919 -12.05 -15.39 -42.43
N LEU A 920 -10.72 -15.57 -42.35
CA LEU A 920 -9.76 -14.53 -42.70
C LEU A 920 -9.09 -14.81 -44.05
N THR A 921 -8.81 -13.75 -44.80
CA THR A 921 -7.82 -13.78 -45.86
C THR A 921 -6.44 -14.00 -45.22
N ALA A 922 -5.62 -14.86 -45.80
CA ALA A 922 -4.30 -15.19 -45.30
C ALA A 922 -3.49 -13.87 -45.09
N THR A 923 -3.07 -13.64 -43.87
CA THR A 923 -2.35 -12.44 -43.43
C THR A 923 -1.22 -12.92 -42.54
N ASP A 924 -0.03 -12.38 -42.74
CA ASP A 924 1.16 -12.65 -41.94
C ASP A 924 1.68 -11.35 -41.29
N GLY A 925 2.33 -11.51 -40.17
CA GLY A 925 2.98 -10.39 -39.47
C GLY A 925 2.16 -9.80 -38.36
N ILE A 926 2.73 -8.78 -37.72
CA ILE A 926 2.17 -8.09 -36.57
C ILE A 926 1.40 -6.86 -37.05
N HIS A 927 0.11 -6.80 -36.69
CA HIS A 927 -0.81 -5.73 -37.05
C HIS A 927 -1.65 -5.28 -35.87
N ASP A 928 -2.13 -4.05 -35.93
CA ASP A 928 -3.26 -3.61 -35.13
C ASP A 928 -4.54 -4.17 -35.77
N VAL A 929 -5.48 -4.68 -34.97
CA VAL A 929 -6.73 -5.23 -35.50
C VAL A 929 -7.92 -4.48 -34.93
N TYR A 930 -8.88 -4.20 -35.77
CA TYR A 930 -10.13 -3.55 -35.43
C TYR A 930 -11.32 -4.41 -35.77
N PHE A 931 -12.15 -4.72 -34.78
CA PHE A 931 -13.43 -5.40 -34.96
C PHE A 931 -14.53 -4.35 -35.05
N VAL A 932 -15.02 -4.10 -36.25
CA VAL A 932 -16.00 -3.05 -36.53
C VAL A 932 -17.40 -3.69 -36.65
N PHE A 933 -18.32 -3.22 -35.84
CA PHE A 933 -19.69 -3.73 -35.76
C PHE A 933 -20.59 -2.92 -36.68
N ARG A 934 -21.19 -3.57 -37.70
CA ARG A 934 -21.97 -2.95 -38.76
C ARG A 934 -23.44 -3.36 -38.70
N ASN A 935 -24.30 -2.38 -38.59
CA ASN A 935 -25.71 -2.48 -38.93
C ASN A 935 -26.26 -1.10 -39.35
N PRO A 936 -26.30 -0.79 -40.66
CA PRO A 936 -26.76 0.52 -41.16
C PRO A 936 -28.18 0.90 -40.74
N ALA A 937 -29.02 -0.08 -40.33
CA ALA A 937 -30.36 0.16 -39.85
C ALA A 937 -30.44 0.48 -38.35
N ALA A 938 -29.32 0.32 -37.59
CA ALA A 938 -29.28 0.62 -36.17
C ALA A 938 -29.25 2.13 -35.92
N LYS A 939 -30.06 2.58 -34.95
CA LYS A 939 -30.04 3.97 -34.48
C LYS A 939 -28.75 4.22 -33.69
N GLU A 940 -28.37 5.48 -33.56
CA GLU A 940 -27.13 5.90 -32.88
C GLU A 940 -26.98 5.35 -31.44
N ASN A 941 -28.07 5.23 -30.67
CA ASN A 941 -28.09 4.72 -29.30
C ASN A 941 -28.60 3.27 -29.18
N GLN A 942 -28.62 2.51 -30.28
CA GLN A 942 -29.16 1.17 -30.30
C GLN A 942 -28.05 0.13 -30.25
N THR A 943 -28.17 -0.87 -29.37
CA THR A 943 -27.21 -1.97 -29.30
C THR A 943 -27.30 -2.84 -30.57
N ILE A 944 -26.12 -3.09 -31.16
CA ILE A 944 -25.99 -4.08 -32.27
C ILE A 944 -25.91 -5.49 -31.67
N VAL A 945 -24.86 -5.73 -30.90
CA VAL A 945 -24.62 -6.97 -30.15
C VAL A 945 -23.85 -6.63 -28.87
N SER A 946 -23.80 -7.57 -27.95
CA SER A 946 -22.86 -7.51 -26.80
C SER A 946 -21.75 -8.52 -27.02
N ALA A 947 -20.51 -8.05 -27.15
CA ALA A 947 -19.33 -8.90 -27.30
C ALA A 947 -18.95 -9.51 -25.94
N VAL A 948 -18.72 -10.82 -25.93
CA VAL A 948 -18.43 -11.60 -24.74
C VAL A 948 -17.01 -12.15 -24.75
N GLU A 949 -16.55 -12.63 -25.91
CA GLU A 949 -15.23 -13.24 -26.10
C GLU A 949 -14.84 -13.23 -27.57
N ILE A 950 -13.57 -13.06 -27.86
CA ILE A 950 -13.01 -13.04 -29.22
C ILE A 950 -11.86 -14.04 -29.29
N THR A 951 -11.96 -15.09 -30.08
CA THR A 951 -10.98 -16.19 -30.11
C THR A 951 -10.35 -16.35 -31.47
N PHE A 952 -9.03 -16.26 -31.55
CA PHE A 952 -8.21 -16.47 -32.73
C PHE A 952 -7.98 -17.98 -32.97
N GLN A 953 -8.13 -18.46 -34.17
CA GLN A 953 -7.99 -19.89 -34.53
C GLN A 953 -7.05 -20.08 -35.74
N LYS A 954 -6.20 -21.13 -35.63
CA LYS A 954 -5.27 -21.55 -36.70
C LYS A 954 -5.94 -22.34 -37.81
#